data_551c9b5b08bce15c871c99d66880597b
#
_entry.id   551c9b5b08bce15c871c99d66880597b
#
_cell.length_a   1.000
_cell.length_b   1.000
_cell.length_c   1.000
_cell.angle_alpha   90.00
_cell.angle_beta   90.00
_cell.angle_gamma   90.00
#
_symmetry.space_group_name_H-M   'P 1'
#
loop_
_entity.id
_entity.type
_entity.pdbx_description
1 polymer ?
#
loop_
_entity_poly.entity_id
_entity_poly.type
_entity_poly.pdbx_seq_one_letter_code
_entity_poly.pdbx_strand_id
1 'polypeptide(L)'
;MDYTYSFLILVLPFLSFLILGLAGMKMSHKVAGLIGTTLMGVVFALSLYTAFEYFVGQGRGADGIYPVVTAWHFTWLDFGNIFGAHLVFDMGFRLTPISSMMLVVITTVSFMVHIYSFGYMHGEKGFQRYYAFLSLFTMSMLGLVVATNIFQMYLFWELVGVCSYLLIGFYYPQHAAVAASKKAFIVTRFADLFFLIGILFYSFYIGTFDFDISQMTPDQVVRLQNASWLLPTALFLMFIGGAGKSAMFPLHIWLPDAMEGPTPVSALIHAATMVVAGVYQVACLFPIWIQYAPETLHYVAYIAAFTAFYAAAVACCQSDIKRVLAFSTISQIGFMLVALGVCMPEKGEAMTVVANTTAEYADGNGLGYMAGMFHLFTHAMFKACLFLGAGCIIHAVHSNEKMYMGGLRKYMPVTHWTFLISCLAISGIPFFSGFCSKDEILVACYNFSPVMGVIMSGIATMTAFYMFRLYYVIFWGKSYYETNKANGAHEPHEAPAVMTFPLVFLSIITVVVGVLGTLHIFEFGSLVSANGLAFGTHTNWTVAGISTILAVLGIGLATYMYKGEETPVADYLAKKFPRLHRAAYRRFYMDEVWMFVTHKIIFRCISTPIAWFDRHVVDGTFNFMAWGANEAGESIRPWQSGDVRQYAVWFLTGTVALTLILLCAL
;
A
#
# COMPACT_ATOMS: atom_id res chain seq x y z
N MET A 1 -26.15 1.49 18.65
CA MET A 1 -25.66 2.90 18.51
C MET A 1 -25.83 3.34 17.07
N ASP A 2 -26.04 4.64 16.83
CA ASP A 2 -26.17 5.15 15.46
C ASP A 2 -24.83 5.71 14.99
N TYR A 3 -24.24 5.08 13.96
CA TYR A 3 -23.00 5.50 13.34
C TYR A 3 -23.23 6.23 12.01
N THR A 4 -24.45 6.68 11.73
CA THR A 4 -24.78 7.34 10.45
C THR A 4 -23.89 8.56 10.17
N TYR A 5 -23.47 9.30 11.21
CA TYR A 5 -22.54 10.44 11.07
C TYR A 5 -21.18 10.05 10.43
N SER A 6 -20.82 8.77 10.44
CA SER A 6 -19.54 8.29 9.89
C SER A 6 -19.36 8.56 8.39
N PHE A 7 -20.46 8.83 7.65
CA PHE A 7 -20.35 9.26 6.25
C PHE A 7 -19.52 10.55 6.10
N LEU A 8 -19.51 11.43 7.13
CA LEU A 8 -18.72 12.65 7.14
C LEU A 8 -17.20 12.36 7.07
N ILE A 9 -16.76 11.20 7.58
CA ILE A 9 -15.35 10.79 7.53
C ILE A 9 -14.87 10.66 6.08
N LEU A 10 -15.74 10.25 5.16
CA LEU A 10 -15.42 10.16 3.73
C LEU A 10 -15.74 11.45 2.98
N VAL A 11 -16.84 12.11 3.33
CA VAL A 11 -17.32 13.28 2.62
C VAL A 11 -16.44 14.51 2.84
N LEU A 12 -15.95 14.75 4.07
CA LEU A 12 -15.16 15.95 4.37
C LEU A 12 -13.82 16.01 3.61
N PRO A 13 -13.01 14.95 3.51
CA PRO A 13 -11.81 15.00 2.68
C PRO A 13 -12.14 15.13 1.18
N PHE A 14 -13.26 14.56 0.72
CA PHE A 14 -13.73 14.74 -0.64
C PHE A 14 -14.15 16.19 -0.92
N LEU A 15 -14.86 16.81 0.00
CA LEU A 15 -15.20 18.24 -0.10
C LEU A 15 -13.95 19.11 -0.09
N SER A 16 -12.95 18.79 0.75
CA SER A 16 -11.65 19.46 0.72
C SER A 16 -11.01 19.38 -0.66
N PHE A 17 -11.00 18.19 -1.27
CA PHE A 17 -10.51 17.99 -2.62
C PHE A 17 -11.26 18.85 -3.65
N LEU A 18 -12.60 18.85 -3.61
CA LEU A 18 -13.41 19.64 -4.55
C LEU A 18 -13.19 21.15 -4.39
N ILE A 19 -13.23 21.66 -3.16
CA ILE A 19 -13.02 23.07 -2.87
C ILE A 19 -11.63 23.54 -3.34
N LEU A 20 -10.58 22.79 -2.97
CA LEU A 20 -9.20 23.14 -3.30
C LEU A 20 -8.87 22.88 -4.77
N GLY A 21 -9.47 21.86 -5.37
CA GLY A 21 -9.29 21.54 -6.80
C GLY A 21 -9.96 22.55 -7.73
N LEU A 22 -11.18 22.96 -7.43
CA LEU A 22 -11.97 23.84 -8.29
C LEU A 22 -11.74 25.33 -8.02
N ALA A 23 -11.65 25.71 -6.74
CA ALA A 23 -11.52 27.11 -6.33
C ALA A 23 -10.12 27.48 -5.82
N GLY A 24 -9.26 26.51 -5.57
CA GLY A 24 -7.96 26.71 -4.92
C GLY A 24 -7.03 27.66 -5.65
N MET A 25 -7.03 27.68 -7.00
CA MET A 25 -6.19 28.62 -7.76
C MET A 25 -6.46 30.09 -7.47
N LYS A 26 -7.66 30.41 -7.00
CA LYS A 26 -8.07 31.78 -6.61
C LYS A 26 -7.78 32.07 -5.12
N MET A 27 -7.33 31.09 -4.35
CA MET A 27 -7.10 31.20 -2.91
C MET A 27 -5.62 31.47 -2.62
N SER A 28 -5.34 32.18 -1.51
CA SER A 28 -3.96 32.27 -1.00
C SER A 28 -3.51 30.93 -0.44
N HIS A 29 -2.18 30.69 -0.42
CA HIS A 29 -1.59 29.46 0.14
C HIS A 29 -2.03 29.22 1.59
N LYS A 30 -2.09 30.32 2.40
CA LYS A 30 -2.53 30.23 3.80
C LYS A 30 -3.97 29.75 3.95
N VAL A 31 -4.89 30.27 3.15
CA VAL A 31 -6.31 29.87 3.20
C VAL A 31 -6.48 28.43 2.72
N ALA A 32 -5.84 28.07 1.62
CA ALA A 32 -5.93 26.71 1.10
C ALA A 32 -5.37 25.65 2.09
N GLY A 33 -4.20 25.92 2.66
CA GLY A 33 -3.62 25.04 3.68
C GLY A 33 -4.45 24.96 4.95
N LEU A 34 -5.05 26.09 5.39
CA LEU A 34 -5.94 26.10 6.55
C LEU A 34 -7.20 25.27 6.32
N ILE A 35 -7.86 25.40 5.15
CA ILE A 35 -9.04 24.60 4.80
C ILE A 35 -8.70 23.12 4.83
N GLY A 36 -7.65 22.69 4.10
CA GLY A 36 -7.26 21.29 4.05
C GLY A 36 -6.92 20.71 5.41
N THR A 37 -6.12 21.44 6.21
CA THR A 37 -5.70 20.99 7.53
C THR A 37 -6.86 20.97 8.54
N THR A 38 -7.75 21.96 8.53
CA THR A 38 -8.89 22.02 9.46
C THR A 38 -9.89 20.90 9.17
N LEU A 39 -10.26 20.71 7.89
CA LEU A 39 -11.17 19.62 7.51
C LEU A 39 -10.57 18.25 7.87
N MET A 40 -9.27 18.06 7.66
CA MET A 40 -8.60 16.83 8.07
C MET A 40 -8.55 16.66 9.60
N GLY A 41 -8.42 17.75 10.35
CA GLY A 41 -8.49 17.73 11.80
C GLY A 41 -9.87 17.30 12.31
N VAL A 42 -10.95 17.75 11.66
CA VAL A 42 -12.32 17.30 11.97
C VAL A 42 -12.49 15.81 11.67
N VAL A 43 -11.97 15.34 10.53
CA VAL A 43 -11.99 13.90 10.16
C VAL A 43 -11.23 13.06 11.19
N PHE A 44 -10.08 13.53 11.64
CA PHE A 44 -9.30 12.89 12.70
C PHE A 44 -10.10 12.80 14.02
N ALA A 45 -10.72 13.88 14.44
CA ALA A 45 -11.55 13.89 15.66
C ALA A 45 -12.76 12.94 15.54
N LEU A 46 -13.46 12.94 14.40
CA LEU A 46 -14.56 12.01 14.14
C LEU A 46 -14.11 10.55 14.13
N SER A 47 -12.94 10.27 13.56
CA SER A 47 -12.40 8.90 13.52
C SER A 47 -12.00 8.41 14.91
N LEU A 48 -11.41 9.28 15.76
CA LEU A 48 -11.13 8.95 17.15
C LEU A 48 -12.42 8.71 17.95
N TYR A 49 -13.42 9.54 17.75
CA TYR A 49 -14.72 9.37 18.39
C TYR A 49 -15.40 8.07 17.96
N THR A 50 -15.38 7.76 16.64
CA THR A 50 -15.94 6.50 16.12
C THR A 50 -15.23 5.28 16.69
N ALA A 51 -13.91 5.31 16.78
CA ALA A 51 -13.14 4.21 17.36
C ALA A 51 -13.42 4.07 18.87
N PHE A 52 -13.51 5.17 19.60
CA PHE A 52 -13.86 5.16 21.01
C PHE A 52 -15.27 4.57 21.24
N GLU A 53 -16.26 5.03 20.49
CA GLU A 53 -17.62 4.48 20.56
C GLU A 53 -17.68 3.01 20.18
N TYR A 54 -16.92 2.57 19.19
CA TYR A 54 -16.88 1.18 18.77
C TYR A 54 -16.23 0.28 19.84
N PHE A 55 -15.05 0.63 20.35
CA PHE A 55 -14.32 -0.21 21.30
C PHE A 55 -14.81 -0.12 22.74
N VAL A 56 -15.25 1.05 23.18
CA VAL A 56 -15.63 1.33 24.58
C VAL A 56 -17.13 1.47 24.71
N GLY A 57 -17.78 2.26 23.87
CA GLY A 57 -19.21 2.55 23.95
C GLY A 57 -20.08 1.35 23.60
N GLN A 58 -19.84 0.72 22.48
CA GLN A 58 -20.52 -0.52 22.08
C GLN A 58 -19.88 -1.75 22.74
N GLY A 59 -18.56 -1.80 22.75
CA GLY A 59 -17.81 -2.90 23.34
C GLY A 59 -18.06 -4.25 22.66
N ARG A 60 -17.76 -5.32 23.38
CA ARG A 60 -17.97 -6.69 22.94
C ARG A 60 -19.39 -7.14 23.21
N GLY A 61 -19.92 -7.99 22.33
CA GLY A 61 -21.20 -8.66 22.53
C GLY A 61 -21.19 -9.65 23.71
N ALA A 62 -22.33 -10.26 23.99
CA ALA A 62 -22.45 -11.30 25.01
C ALA A 62 -21.60 -12.56 24.75
N ASP A 63 -21.21 -12.75 23.49
CA ASP A 63 -20.30 -13.77 22.99
C ASP A 63 -18.80 -13.43 23.15
N GLY A 64 -18.50 -12.26 23.71
CA GLY A 64 -17.12 -11.76 23.86
C GLY A 64 -16.49 -11.20 22.57
N ILE A 65 -17.24 -11.15 21.47
CA ILE A 65 -16.77 -10.73 20.14
C ILE A 65 -17.16 -9.28 19.86
N TYR A 66 -16.29 -8.51 19.20
CA TYR A 66 -16.66 -7.21 18.68
C TYR A 66 -17.59 -7.38 17.46
N PRO A 67 -18.79 -6.79 17.49
CA PRO A 67 -19.76 -6.96 16.40
C PRO A 67 -19.27 -6.26 15.12
N VAL A 68 -19.57 -6.87 13.99
CA VAL A 68 -19.45 -6.20 12.70
C VAL A 68 -20.62 -5.24 12.55
N VAL A 69 -20.33 -3.94 12.37
CA VAL A 69 -21.33 -2.89 12.25
C VAL A 69 -21.30 -2.27 10.87
N THR A 70 -22.39 -2.38 10.13
CA THR A 70 -22.60 -1.62 8.88
C THR A 70 -23.36 -0.35 9.23
N ALA A 71 -22.64 0.78 9.27
CA ALA A 71 -23.19 2.07 9.66
C ALA A 71 -24.26 2.57 8.67
N TRP A 72 -24.00 2.41 7.40
CA TRP A 72 -24.92 2.68 6.31
C TRP A 72 -24.48 1.90 5.07
N HIS A 73 -25.44 1.56 4.20
CA HIS A 73 -25.19 0.95 2.89
C HIS A 73 -26.29 1.33 1.92
N PHE A 74 -25.99 1.28 0.64
CA PHE A 74 -26.95 1.40 -0.44
C PHE A 74 -26.51 0.55 -1.62
N THR A 75 -27.47 -0.03 -2.33
CA THR A 75 -27.22 -0.80 -3.53
C THR A 75 -26.91 0.12 -4.68
N TRP A 76 -25.70 -0.02 -5.27
CA TRP A 76 -25.30 0.76 -6.41
C TRP A 76 -25.52 0.03 -7.73
N LEU A 77 -25.14 -1.23 -7.83
CA LEU A 77 -25.31 -2.05 -9.02
C LEU A 77 -25.95 -3.39 -8.66
N ASP A 78 -26.97 -3.77 -9.43
CA ASP A 78 -27.56 -5.10 -9.39
C ASP A 78 -27.25 -5.81 -10.71
N PHE A 79 -26.43 -6.85 -10.65
CA PHE A 79 -26.03 -7.65 -11.81
C PHE A 79 -27.06 -8.74 -12.15
N GLY A 80 -28.10 -8.89 -11.35
CA GLY A 80 -29.09 -9.95 -11.50
C GLY A 80 -28.54 -11.35 -11.21
N ASN A 81 -29.21 -12.36 -11.78
CA ASN A 81 -28.79 -13.75 -11.60
C ASN A 81 -27.70 -14.14 -12.59
N ILE A 82 -26.47 -14.32 -12.09
CA ILE A 82 -25.30 -14.77 -12.84
C ILE A 82 -24.84 -16.10 -12.27
N PHE A 83 -24.73 -17.14 -13.10
CA PHE A 83 -24.33 -18.51 -12.69
C PHE A 83 -25.14 -19.08 -11.53
N GLY A 84 -26.44 -18.72 -11.42
CA GLY A 84 -27.32 -19.22 -10.37
C GLY A 84 -27.19 -18.52 -9.02
N ALA A 85 -26.52 -17.37 -8.96
CA ALA A 85 -26.45 -16.50 -7.80
C ALA A 85 -26.88 -15.07 -8.17
N HIS A 86 -27.61 -14.41 -7.28
CA HIS A 86 -27.99 -13.00 -7.43
C HIS A 86 -26.84 -12.14 -6.90
N LEU A 87 -26.10 -11.50 -7.83
CA LEU A 87 -24.96 -10.66 -7.50
C LEU A 87 -25.40 -9.21 -7.38
N VAL A 88 -25.28 -8.68 -6.18
CA VAL A 88 -25.55 -7.27 -5.85
C VAL A 88 -24.28 -6.60 -5.38
N PHE A 89 -24.04 -5.39 -5.82
CA PHE A 89 -22.96 -4.54 -5.37
C PHE A 89 -23.49 -3.39 -4.53
N ASP A 90 -23.22 -3.49 -3.23
CA ASP A 90 -23.55 -2.47 -2.26
C ASP A 90 -22.33 -1.60 -1.94
N MET A 91 -22.55 -0.30 -1.79
CA MET A 91 -21.57 0.61 -1.22
C MET A 91 -22.00 1.02 0.19
N GLY A 92 -21.04 1.07 1.11
CA GLY A 92 -21.37 1.40 2.49
C GLY A 92 -20.15 1.69 3.35
N PHE A 93 -20.38 1.73 4.65
CA PHE A 93 -19.38 2.00 5.67
C PHE A 93 -19.47 0.90 6.74
N ARG A 94 -18.41 0.10 6.83
CA ARG A 94 -18.33 -1.06 7.72
C ARG A 94 -17.29 -0.85 8.80
N LEU A 95 -17.67 -1.10 10.04
CA LEU A 95 -16.80 -1.10 11.21
C LEU A 95 -16.50 -2.52 11.66
N THR A 96 -15.23 -2.83 11.77
CA THR A 96 -14.64 -4.01 12.37
C THR A 96 -13.49 -3.59 13.26
N PRO A 97 -12.91 -4.45 14.11
CA PRO A 97 -11.76 -4.09 14.92
C PRO A 97 -10.61 -3.50 14.09
N ILE A 98 -10.25 -4.16 12.97
CA ILE A 98 -9.15 -3.71 12.11
C ILE A 98 -9.51 -2.45 11.32
N SER A 99 -10.75 -2.28 10.86
CA SER A 99 -11.14 -1.05 10.15
C SER A 99 -11.16 0.15 11.09
N SER A 100 -11.67 -0.02 12.32
CA SER A 100 -11.69 1.02 13.35
C SER A 100 -10.27 1.45 13.76
N MET A 101 -9.36 0.48 13.92
CA MET A 101 -7.93 0.76 14.12
C MET A 101 -7.34 1.55 12.93
N MET A 102 -7.62 1.10 11.70
CA MET A 102 -7.09 1.76 10.50
C MET A 102 -7.63 3.17 10.30
N LEU A 103 -8.87 3.46 10.68
CA LEU A 103 -9.40 4.82 10.69
C LEU A 103 -8.52 5.73 11.56
N VAL A 104 -8.18 5.30 12.77
CA VAL A 104 -7.30 6.06 13.68
C VAL A 104 -5.90 6.23 13.07
N VAL A 105 -5.31 5.16 12.55
CA VAL A 105 -3.95 5.17 11.96
C VAL A 105 -3.87 6.14 10.78
N ILE A 106 -4.77 5.99 9.80
CA ILE A 106 -4.76 6.79 8.57
C ILE A 106 -4.99 8.26 8.90
N THR A 107 -5.99 8.57 9.74
CA THR A 107 -6.35 9.96 10.03
C THR A 107 -5.30 10.65 10.91
N THR A 108 -4.67 9.94 11.86
CA THR A 108 -3.56 10.47 12.66
C THR A 108 -2.40 10.87 11.77
N VAL A 109 -1.92 9.94 10.93
CA VAL A 109 -0.77 10.21 10.05
C VAL A 109 -1.11 11.28 9.03
N SER A 110 -2.30 11.21 8.40
CA SER A 110 -2.73 12.19 7.41
C SER A 110 -2.85 13.60 8.01
N PHE A 111 -3.42 13.74 9.21
CA PHE A 111 -3.53 15.03 9.89
C PHE A 111 -2.14 15.61 10.21
N MET A 112 -1.23 14.80 10.74
CA MET A 112 0.16 15.23 10.99
C MET A 112 0.88 15.64 9.70
N VAL A 113 0.65 14.92 8.60
CA VAL A 113 1.20 15.26 7.29
C VAL A 113 0.61 16.56 6.74
N HIS A 114 -0.69 16.83 6.93
CA HIS A 114 -1.29 18.11 6.54
C HIS A 114 -0.67 19.29 7.31
N ILE A 115 -0.50 19.16 8.63
CA ILE A 115 0.19 20.19 9.44
C ILE A 115 1.60 20.40 8.96
N TYR A 116 2.38 19.34 8.80
CA TYR A 116 3.77 19.38 8.35
C TYR A 116 3.92 20.05 6.97
N SER A 117 3.02 19.72 6.06
CA SER A 117 3.02 20.23 4.68
C SER A 117 2.83 21.74 4.61
N PHE A 118 2.20 22.34 5.61
CA PHE A 118 2.05 23.80 5.69
C PHE A 118 3.41 24.53 5.73
N GLY A 119 4.39 23.94 6.42
CA GLY A 119 5.78 24.43 6.46
C GLY A 119 6.59 23.96 5.26
N TYR A 120 6.59 22.65 4.99
CA TYR A 120 7.46 22.04 3.97
C TYR A 120 7.16 22.53 2.54
N MET A 121 5.89 22.68 2.19
CA MET A 121 5.45 23.12 0.85
C MET A 121 5.30 24.65 0.74
N HIS A 122 5.74 25.42 1.75
CA HIS A 122 5.62 26.86 1.72
C HIS A 122 6.42 27.47 0.55
N GLY A 123 5.74 28.28 -0.27
CA GLY A 123 6.36 28.89 -1.44
C GLY A 123 6.38 28.01 -2.71
N GLU A 124 6.01 26.74 -2.62
CA GLU A 124 5.98 25.83 -3.79
C GLU A 124 4.84 26.16 -4.75
N LYS A 125 5.14 26.12 -6.05
CA LYS A 125 4.14 26.29 -7.10
C LYS A 125 3.15 25.12 -7.08
N GLY A 126 1.84 25.43 -7.02
CA GLY A 126 0.80 24.41 -6.99
C GLY A 126 0.46 23.90 -5.58
N PHE A 127 0.77 24.66 -4.54
CA PHE A 127 0.44 24.36 -3.15
C PHE A 127 -1.02 23.93 -2.95
N GLN A 128 -1.97 24.64 -3.56
CA GLN A 128 -3.41 24.32 -3.47
C GLN A 128 -3.73 22.96 -4.10
N ARG A 129 -3.16 22.68 -5.28
CA ARG A 129 -3.29 21.39 -5.97
C ARG A 129 -2.72 20.24 -5.14
N TYR A 130 -1.59 20.49 -4.45
CA TYR A 130 -0.99 19.52 -3.55
C TYR A 130 -1.96 19.12 -2.43
N TYR A 131 -2.56 20.10 -1.74
CA TYR A 131 -3.53 19.82 -0.67
C TYR A 131 -4.81 19.16 -1.18
N ALA A 132 -5.27 19.50 -2.39
CA ALA A 132 -6.39 18.80 -3.02
C ALA A 132 -6.07 17.32 -3.23
N PHE A 133 -4.92 16.99 -3.82
CA PHE A 133 -4.53 15.59 -4.04
C PHE A 133 -4.28 14.83 -2.74
N LEU A 134 -3.73 15.49 -1.72
CA LEU A 134 -3.52 14.89 -0.41
C LEU A 134 -4.84 14.53 0.27
N SER A 135 -5.83 15.41 0.19
CA SER A 135 -7.18 15.17 0.72
C SER A 135 -7.89 14.03 -0.02
N LEU A 136 -7.80 13.98 -1.36
CA LEU A 136 -8.36 12.90 -2.17
C LEU A 136 -7.70 11.55 -1.84
N PHE A 137 -6.39 11.54 -1.65
CA PHE A 137 -5.64 10.34 -1.29
C PHE A 137 -6.09 9.79 0.07
N THR A 138 -6.26 10.67 1.07
CA THR A 138 -6.76 10.27 2.39
C THR A 138 -8.17 9.71 2.30
N MET A 139 -9.09 10.38 1.58
CA MET A 139 -10.45 9.89 1.35
C MET A 139 -10.44 8.49 0.68
N SER A 140 -9.61 8.31 -0.33
CA SER A 140 -9.51 7.04 -1.04
C SER A 140 -9.06 5.90 -0.13
N MET A 141 -8.10 6.16 0.76
CA MET A 141 -7.64 5.16 1.70
C MET A 141 -8.65 4.88 2.81
N LEU A 142 -9.36 5.91 3.30
CA LEU A 142 -10.45 5.74 4.25
C LEU A 142 -11.58 4.89 3.63
N GLY A 143 -11.99 5.18 2.39
CA GLY A 143 -13.01 4.40 1.68
C GLY A 143 -12.61 2.94 1.46
N LEU A 144 -11.31 2.67 1.28
CA LEU A 144 -10.78 1.32 1.16
C LEU A 144 -10.95 0.52 2.45
N VAL A 145 -10.60 1.13 3.60
CA VAL A 145 -10.60 0.39 4.88
C VAL A 145 -11.99 0.19 5.48
N VAL A 146 -12.95 1.01 5.11
CA VAL A 146 -14.35 0.86 5.57
C VAL A 146 -15.24 0.15 4.55
N ALA A 147 -14.66 -0.43 3.51
CA ALA A 147 -15.39 -1.14 2.47
C ALA A 147 -16.24 -2.28 3.04
N THR A 148 -17.48 -2.38 2.57
CA THR A 148 -18.42 -3.44 2.97
C THR A 148 -18.14 -4.75 2.24
N ASN A 149 -17.56 -4.68 1.05
CA ASN A 149 -17.26 -5.84 0.21
C ASN A 149 -15.97 -5.62 -0.61
N ILE A 150 -15.49 -6.69 -1.24
CA ILE A 150 -14.20 -6.69 -1.95
C ILE A 150 -14.21 -5.81 -3.20
N PHE A 151 -15.36 -5.64 -3.86
CA PHE A 151 -15.46 -4.80 -5.05
C PHE A 151 -15.43 -3.32 -4.69
N GLN A 152 -16.06 -2.89 -3.59
CA GLN A 152 -15.88 -1.54 -3.04
C GLN A 152 -14.43 -1.30 -2.65
N MET A 153 -13.79 -2.27 -1.99
CA MET A 153 -12.35 -2.19 -1.67
C MET A 153 -11.53 -1.97 -2.95
N TYR A 154 -11.82 -2.70 -4.03
CA TYR A 154 -11.14 -2.55 -5.32
C TYR A 154 -11.34 -1.16 -5.95
N LEU A 155 -12.53 -0.59 -5.90
CA LEU A 155 -12.79 0.77 -6.39
C LEU A 155 -11.90 1.82 -5.71
N PHE A 156 -11.87 1.81 -4.39
CA PHE A 156 -11.02 2.73 -3.64
C PHE A 156 -9.53 2.39 -3.78
N TRP A 157 -9.19 1.12 -3.98
CA TRP A 157 -7.85 0.66 -4.32
C TRP A 157 -7.31 1.29 -5.60
N GLU A 158 -8.15 1.33 -6.61
CA GLU A 158 -7.86 1.99 -7.87
C GLU A 158 -7.66 3.50 -7.70
N LEU A 159 -8.52 4.13 -6.90
CA LEU A 159 -8.43 5.56 -6.61
C LEU A 159 -7.16 5.92 -5.82
N VAL A 160 -6.75 5.09 -4.86
CA VAL A 160 -5.44 5.22 -4.17
C VAL A 160 -4.30 5.19 -5.19
N GLY A 161 -4.37 4.31 -6.19
CA GLY A 161 -3.39 4.23 -7.27
C GLY A 161 -3.30 5.52 -8.09
N VAL A 162 -4.44 6.10 -8.49
CA VAL A 162 -4.49 7.38 -9.20
C VAL A 162 -3.93 8.52 -8.35
N CYS A 163 -4.32 8.60 -7.09
CA CYS A 163 -3.84 9.64 -6.18
C CYS A 163 -2.32 9.57 -5.99
N SER A 164 -1.77 8.36 -5.86
CA SER A 164 -0.31 8.18 -5.75
C SER A 164 0.42 8.65 -7.02
N TYR A 165 -0.13 8.35 -8.22
CA TYR A 165 0.40 8.84 -9.48
C TYR A 165 0.47 10.37 -9.52
N LEU A 166 -0.62 11.06 -9.11
CA LEU A 166 -0.70 12.51 -9.09
C LEU A 166 0.27 13.14 -8.08
N LEU A 167 0.44 12.51 -6.92
CA LEU A 167 1.31 13.00 -5.84
C LEU A 167 2.79 12.72 -6.10
N ILE A 168 3.17 11.55 -6.63
CA ILE A 168 4.54 11.24 -7.03
C ILE A 168 4.98 12.15 -8.18
N GLY A 169 4.09 12.37 -9.15
CA GLY A 169 4.30 13.26 -10.29
C GLY A 169 4.05 14.74 -9.99
N PHE A 170 3.98 15.15 -8.72
CA PHE A 170 3.68 16.54 -8.35
C PHE A 170 4.64 17.54 -9.00
N TYR A 171 5.94 17.22 -9.04
CA TYR A 171 6.97 17.98 -9.73
C TYR A 171 7.06 17.62 -11.22
N TYR A 172 5.91 17.61 -11.93
CA TYR A 172 5.81 17.23 -13.34
C TYR A 172 6.71 17.98 -14.33
N PRO A 173 7.27 19.17 -14.05
CA PRO A 173 8.30 19.75 -14.91
C PRO A 173 9.61 18.95 -14.88
N GLN A 174 9.83 18.13 -13.85
CA GLN A 174 11.03 17.30 -13.72
C GLN A 174 10.78 15.94 -14.38
N HIS A 175 11.62 15.57 -15.35
CA HIS A 175 11.52 14.31 -16.08
C HIS A 175 11.59 13.09 -15.15
N ALA A 176 12.42 13.14 -14.10
CA ALA A 176 12.54 12.07 -13.11
C ALA A 176 11.22 11.80 -12.38
N ALA A 177 10.52 12.85 -11.92
CA ALA A 177 9.23 12.71 -11.25
C ALA A 177 8.14 12.12 -12.17
N VAL A 178 8.11 12.54 -13.44
CA VAL A 178 7.20 11.99 -14.46
C VAL A 178 7.50 10.52 -14.74
N ALA A 179 8.76 10.15 -14.87
CA ALA A 179 9.15 8.75 -15.09
C ALA A 179 8.80 7.87 -13.88
N ALA A 180 9.05 8.36 -12.66
CA ALA A 180 8.73 7.67 -11.42
C ALA A 180 7.23 7.46 -11.24
N SER A 181 6.41 8.50 -11.49
CA SER A 181 4.95 8.40 -11.38
C SER A 181 4.35 7.41 -12.39
N LYS A 182 4.81 7.46 -13.65
CA LYS A 182 4.40 6.49 -14.68
C LYS A 182 4.78 5.07 -14.29
N LYS A 183 6.02 4.85 -13.82
CA LYS A 183 6.49 3.53 -13.38
C LYS A 183 5.63 3.00 -12.23
N ALA A 184 5.37 3.81 -11.20
CA ALA A 184 4.53 3.46 -10.08
C ALA A 184 3.11 3.07 -10.53
N PHE A 185 2.51 3.87 -11.40
CA PHE A 185 1.17 3.62 -11.91
C PHE A 185 1.10 2.33 -12.74
N ILE A 186 2.00 2.13 -13.71
CA ILE A 186 1.99 0.95 -14.59
C ILE A 186 2.20 -0.34 -13.81
N VAL A 187 3.19 -0.37 -12.88
CA VAL A 187 3.50 -1.58 -12.10
C VAL A 187 2.33 -1.95 -11.19
N THR A 188 1.74 -0.97 -10.52
CA THR A 188 0.60 -1.24 -9.63
C THR A 188 -0.66 -1.61 -10.43
N ARG A 189 -0.92 -0.99 -11.58
CA ARG A 189 -2.05 -1.35 -12.46
C ARG A 189 -1.94 -2.75 -13.04
N PHE A 190 -0.74 -3.16 -13.40
CA PHE A 190 -0.51 -4.54 -13.83
C PHE A 190 -0.87 -5.54 -12.72
N ALA A 191 -0.49 -5.26 -11.48
CA ALA A 191 -0.88 -6.08 -10.34
C ALA A 191 -2.39 -6.02 -10.06
N ASP A 192 -3.01 -4.85 -10.19
CA ASP A 192 -4.44 -4.62 -9.95
C ASP A 192 -5.32 -5.41 -10.94
N LEU A 193 -4.82 -5.71 -12.16
CA LEU A 193 -5.49 -6.59 -13.10
C LEU A 193 -5.66 -8.02 -12.53
N PHE A 194 -4.64 -8.56 -11.90
CA PHE A 194 -4.73 -9.87 -11.23
C PHE A 194 -5.68 -9.81 -10.04
N PHE A 195 -5.70 -8.71 -9.30
CA PHE A 195 -6.66 -8.51 -8.22
C PHE A 195 -8.10 -8.58 -8.75
N LEU A 196 -8.40 -7.87 -9.84
CA LEU A 196 -9.72 -7.91 -10.46
C LEU A 196 -10.10 -9.31 -10.94
N ILE A 197 -9.19 -10.01 -11.62
CA ILE A 197 -9.43 -11.39 -12.07
C ILE A 197 -9.72 -12.30 -10.87
N GLY A 198 -8.96 -12.16 -9.78
CA GLY A 198 -9.19 -12.90 -8.54
C GLY A 198 -10.57 -12.62 -7.93
N ILE A 199 -10.98 -11.34 -7.89
CA ILE A 199 -12.32 -10.93 -7.43
C ILE A 199 -13.41 -11.57 -8.30
N LEU A 200 -13.26 -11.55 -9.62
CA LEU A 200 -14.23 -12.14 -10.53
C LEU A 200 -14.35 -13.65 -10.33
N PHE A 201 -13.22 -14.37 -10.23
CA PHE A 201 -13.23 -15.80 -9.95
C PHE A 201 -13.93 -16.13 -8.62
N TYR A 202 -13.59 -15.39 -7.57
CA TYR A 202 -14.22 -15.52 -6.27
C TYR A 202 -15.72 -15.24 -6.35
N SER A 203 -16.10 -14.06 -6.81
CA SER A 203 -17.46 -13.55 -6.72
C SER A 203 -18.44 -14.31 -7.62
N PHE A 204 -18.04 -14.68 -8.83
CA PHE A 204 -18.92 -15.44 -9.73
C PHE A 204 -19.09 -16.90 -9.29
N TYR A 205 -18.08 -17.51 -8.69
CA TYR A 205 -18.18 -18.88 -8.22
C TYR A 205 -18.93 -18.97 -6.89
N ILE A 206 -18.57 -18.13 -5.91
CA ILE A 206 -19.20 -18.14 -4.58
C ILE A 206 -20.62 -17.54 -4.65
N GLY A 207 -20.82 -16.52 -5.51
CA GLY A 207 -22.09 -15.82 -5.65
C GLY A 207 -22.24 -14.63 -4.71
N THR A 208 -21.14 -14.02 -4.29
CA THR A 208 -21.14 -12.81 -3.46
C THR A 208 -19.84 -12.02 -3.64
N PHE A 209 -19.91 -10.69 -3.43
CA PHE A 209 -18.72 -9.84 -3.27
C PHE A 209 -18.28 -9.74 -1.79
N ASP A 210 -19.05 -10.32 -0.88
CA ASP A 210 -18.74 -10.24 0.55
C ASP A 210 -17.50 -11.08 0.89
N PHE A 211 -16.69 -10.60 1.81
CA PHE A 211 -15.52 -11.32 2.31
C PHE A 211 -15.69 -11.75 3.78
N ASP A 212 -16.84 -11.49 4.38
CA ASP A 212 -17.18 -11.94 5.72
C ASP A 212 -18.05 -13.19 5.66
N ILE A 213 -17.47 -14.31 6.10
CA ILE A 213 -18.17 -15.60 6.09
C ILE A 213 -19.46 -15.54 6.92
N SER A 214 -19.51 -14.72 7.97
CA SER A 214 -20.70 -14.59 8.82
C SER A 214 -21.90 -13.96 8.12
N GLN A 215 -21.68 -13.25 7.05
CA GLN A 215 -22.72 -12.61 6.23
C GLN A 215 -23.16 -13.48 5.04
N MET A 216 -22.50 -14.62 4.83
CA MET A 216 -22.77 -15.50 3.69
C MET A 216 -23.95 -16.43 3.97
N THR A 217 -24.70 -16.75 2.93
CA THR A 217 -25.76 -17.77 2.97
C THR A 217 -25.15 -19.17 3.08
N PRO A 218 -25.90 -20.17 3.59
CA PRO A 218 -25.42 -21.55 3.66
C PRO A 218 -24.95 -22.11 2.31
N ASP A 219 -25.63 -21.78 1.22
CA ASP A 219 -25.22 -22.21 -0.13
C ASP A 219 -23.88 -21.61 -0.56
N GLN A 220 -23.62 -20.35 -0.20
CA GLN A 220 -22.34 -19.69 -0.46
C GLN A 220 -21.20 -20.33 0.32
N VAL A 221 -21.44 -20.69 1.58
CA VAL A 221 -20.46 -21.42 2.42
C VAL A 221 -20.17 -22.80 1.83
N VAL A 222 -21.20 -23.54 1.38
CA VAL A 222 -21.00 -24.82 0.67
C VAL A 222 -20.18 -24.65 -0.61
N ARG A 223 -20.39 -23.60 -1.37
CA ARG A 223 -19.56 -23.29 -2.56
C ARG A 223 -18.12 -23.00 -2.16
N LEU A 224 -17.87 -22.26 -1.08
CA LEU A 224 -16.51 -22.06 -0.54
C LEU A 224 -15.80 -23.38 -0.23
N GLN A 225 -16.50 -24.29 0.46
CA GLN A 225 -15.95 -25.62 0.83
C GLN A 225 -15.62 -26.47 -0.39
N ASN A 226 -16.41 -26.36 -1.46
CA ASN A 226 -16.26 -27.15 -2.69
C ASN A 226 -15.35 -26.49 -3.75
N ALA A 227 -14.81 -25.30 -3.49
CA ALA A 227 -14.08 -24.50 -4.48
C ALA A 227 -12.66 -25.02 -4.81
N SER A 228 -12.26 -26.19 -4.30
CA SER A 228 -11.01 -26.92 -4.58
C SER A 228 -9.81 -26.02 -4.98
N TRP A 229 -9.36 -26.08 -6.23
CA TRP A 229 -8.23 -25.27 -6.76
C TRP A 229 -8.60 -23.82 -7.10
N LEU A 230 -9.88 -23.52 -7.34
CA LEU A 230 -10.33 -22.21 -7.80
C LEU A 230 -10.18 -21.13 -6.72
N LEU A 231 -10.57 -21.42 -5.48
CA LEU A 231 -10.48 -20.48 -4.37
C LEU A 231 -9.03 -20.15 -4.00
N PRO A 232 -8.12 -21.11 -3.80
CA PRO A 232 -6.70 -20.81 -3.60
C PRO A 232 -6.10 -19.96 -4.73
N THR A 233 -6.48 -20.25 -5.98
CA THR A 233 -6.04 -19.47 -7.16
C THR A 233 -6.60 -18.05 -7.12
N ALA A 234 -7.89 -17.87 -6.85
CA ALA A 234 -8.52 -16.56 -6.76
C ALA A 234 -7.87 -15.70 -5.66
N LEU A 235 -7.66 -16.27 -4.49
CA LEU A 235 -7.01 -15.60 -3.36
C LEU A 235 -5.56 -15.22 -3.69
N PHE A 236 -4.81 -16.11 -4.35
CA PHE A 236 -3.44 -15.81 -4.77
C PHE A 236 -3.38 -14.71 -5.83
N LEU A 237 -4.30 -14.69 -6.79
CA LEU A 237 -4.43 -13.60 -7.76
C LEU A 237 -4.77 -12.27 -7.06
N MET A 238 -5.66 -12.28 -6.08
CA MET A 238 -5.93 -11.10 -5.25
C MET A 238 -4.68 -10.65 -4.50
N PHE A 239 -3.89 -11.58 -3.95
CA PHE A 239 -2.63 -11.26 -3.29
C PHE A 239 -1.61 -10.64 -4.25
N ILE A 240 -1.56 -11.00 -5.54
CA ILE A 240 -0.68 -10.33 -6.52
C ILE A 240 -1.00 -8.83 -6.59
N GLY A 241 -2.28 -8.44 -6.57
CA GLY A 241 -2.69 -7.04 -6.44
C GLY A 241 -2.16 -6.40 -5.15
N GLY A 242 -2.34 -7.09 -4.02
CA GLY A 242 -1.77 -6.69 -2.73
C GLY A 242 -0.24 -6.55 -2.77
N ALA A 243 0.45 -7.51 -3.39
CA ALA A 243 1.90 -7.49 -3.57
C ALA A 243 2.38 -6.29 -4.41
N GLY A 244 1.60 -5.89 -5.42
CA GLY A 244 1.89 -4.70 -6.22
C GLY A 244 1.88 -3.41 -5.41
N LYS A 245 0.81 -3.16 -4.64
CA LYS A 245 0.70 -1.97 -3.77
C LYS A 245 1.69 -2.01 -2.61
N SER A 246 1.90 -3.18 -2.00
CA SER A 246 2.83 -3.38 -0.89
C SER A 246 4.28 -3.52 -1.32
N ALA A 247 4.56 -3.35 -2.61
CA ALA A 247 5.90 -3.42 -3.18
C ALA A 247 6.65 -4.71 -2.82
N MET A 248 5.98 -5.87 -2.91
CA MET A 248 6.61 -7.17 -2.72
C MET A 248 7.41 -7.57 -3.96
N PHE A 249 8.46 -8.37 -3.76
CA PHE A 249 9.24 -8.92 -4.87
C PHE A 249 8.34 -9.80 -5.79
N PRO A 250 8.45 -9.66 -7.10
CA PRO A 250 9.34 -8.81 -7.89
C PRO A 250 8.75 -7.43 -8.27
N LEU A 251 7.57 -7.05 -7.76
CA LEU A 251 6.83 -5.83 -8.11
C LEU A 251 7.26 -4.59 -7.31
N HIS A 252 8.34 -4.67 -6.54
CA HIS A 252 8.84 -3.61 -5.63
C HIS A 252 9.51 -2.42 -6.33
N ILE A 253 9.83 -2.52 -7.60
CA ILE A 253 10.72 -1.61 -8.34
C ILE A 253 10.23 -0.15 -8.41
N TRP A 254 8.94 0.08 -8.20
CA TRP A 254 8.35 1.42 -8.27
C TRP A 254 8.56 2.23 -6.99
N LEU A 255 8.62 1.56 -5.82
CA LEU A 255 8.58 2.24 -4.52
C LEU A 255 9.83 3.10 -4.24
N PRO A 256 11.07 2.65 -4.52
CA PRO A 256 12.25 3.50 -4.36
C PRO A 256 12.28 4.70 -5.30
N ASP A 257 11.67 4.60 -6.47
CA ASP A 257 11.61 5.70 -7.44
C ASP A 257 10.49 6.69 -7.10
N ALA A 258 9.44 6.25 -6.38
CA ALA A 258 8.41 7.13 -5.83
C ALA A 258 8.95 8.21 -4.88
N MET A 259 10.23 8.10 -4.46
CA MET A 259 10.93 9.11 -3.67
C MET A 259 11.18 10.44 -4.41
N GLU A 260 10.95 10.52 -5.71
CA GLU A 260 10.98 11.77 -6.48
C GLU A 260 9.81 12.72 -6.11
N GLY A 261 8.75 12.22 -5.49
CA GLY A 261 7.66 13.03 -4.96
C GLY A 261 8.05 13.83 -3.69
N PRO A 262 7.22 14.82 -3.28
CA PRO A 262 7.43 15.57 -2.05
C PRO A 262 7.55 14.66 -0.82
N THR A 263 8.44 14.99 0.12
CA THR A 263 8.71 14.13 1.29
C THR A 263 7.48 13.87 2.17
N PRO A 264 6.56 14.83 2.42
CA PRO A 264 5.33 14.53 3.17
C PRO A 264 4.43 13.49 2.49
N VAL A 265 4.42 13.46 1.14
CA VAL A 265 3.73 12.41 0.37
C VAL A 265 4.40 11.05 0.61
N SER A 266 5.74 11.02 0.58
CA SER A 266 6.48 9.79 0.89
C SER A 266 6.15 9.30 2.30
N ALA A 267 6.04 10.18 3.29
CA ALA A 267 5.63 9.83 4.64
C ALA A 267 4.25 9.17 4.67
N LEU A 268 3.27 9.74 3.97
CA LEU A 268 1.91 9.21 3.94
C LEU A 268 1.82 7.86 3.21
N ILE A 269 2.40 7.76 2.00
CA ILE A 269 2.41 6.53 1.19
C ILE A 269 3.04 5.36 1.96
N HIS A 270 4.16 5.60 2.65
CA HIS A 270 4.98 4.55 3.24
C HIS A 270 4.60 4.17 4.67
N ALA A 271 3.91 5.06 5.41
CA ALA A 271 3.59 4.80 6.80
C ALA A 271 2.23 4.11 6.99
N ALA A 272 1.15 4.73 6.48
CA ALA A 272 -0.20 4.39 6.92
C ALA A 272 -1.19 4.09 5.78
N THR A 273 -0.77 4.21 4.51
CA THR A 273 -1.74 4.17 3.40
C THR A 273 -1.40 3.13 2.34
N MET A 274 -0.92 3.54 1.18
CA MET A 274 -0.84 2.69 -0.02
C MET A 274 -0.12 1.36 0.20
N VAL A 275 1.05 1.37 0.86
CA VAL A 275 1.86 0.15 1.01
C VAL A 275 1.29 -0.84 2.02
N VAL A 276 0.46 -0.38 2.95
CA VAL A 276 -0.21 -1.26 3.93
C VAL A 276 -1.53 -1.82 3.41
N ALA A 277 -2.02 -1.34 2.26
CA ALA A 277 -3.28 -1.79 1.67
C ALA A 277 -3.27 -3.30 1.37
N GLY A 278 -2.14 -3.85 0.86
CA GLY A 278 -2.04 -5.30 0.63
C GLY A 278 -2.00 -6.12 1.92
N VAL A 279 -1.38 -5.61 2.99
CA VAL A 279 -1.46 -6.25 4.32
C VAL A 279 -2.89 -6.25 4.83
N TYR A 280 -3.59 -5.12 4.71
CA TYR A 280 -4.97 -4.97 5.12
C TYR A 280 -5.92 -5.88 4.31
N GLN A 281 -5.71 -6.01 2.99
CA GLN A 281 -6.46 -6.92 2.12
C GLN A 281 -6.31 -8.38 2.59
N VAL A 282 -5.09 -8.84 2.86
CA VAL A 282 -4.86 -10.20 3.37
C VAL A 282 -5.51 -10.39 4.74
N ALA A 283 -5.45 -9.36 5.61
CA ALA A 283 -6.08 -9.39 6.92
C ALA A 283 -7.62 -9.43 6.85
N CYS A 284 -8.25 -8.71 5.93
CA CYS A 284 -9.70 -8.76 5.72
C CYS A 284 -10.16 -10.13 5.21
N LEU A 285 -9.38 -10.76 4.33
CA LEU A 285 -9.65 -12.09 3.78
C LEU A 285 -9.10 -13.23 4.66
N PHE A 286 -8.48 -12.91 5.79
CA PHE A 286 -7.76 -13.88 6.62
C PHE A 286 -8.64 -15.07 7.05
N PRO A 287 -9.92 -14.91 7.46
CA PRO A 287 -10.78 -16.04 7.79
C PRO A 287 -10.95 -17.03 6.62
N ILE A 288 -11.05 -16.52 5.39
CA ILE A 288 -11.16 -17.35 4.18
C ILE A 288 -9.83 -18.04 3.89
N TRP A 289 -8.72 -17.32 3.99
CA TRP A 289 -7.39 -17.87 3.76
C TRP A 289 -7.08 -19.05 4.68
N ILE A 290 -7.25 -18.85 5.99
CA ILE A 290 -6.83 -19.82 7.00
C ILE A 290 -7.71 -21.07 6.97
N GLN A 291 -9.01 -20.91 6.63
CA GLN A 291 -9.96 -22.01 6.61
C GLN A 291 -9.90 -22.85 5.34
N TYR A 292 -9.73 -22.20 4.19
CA TYR A 292 -9.91 -22.85 2.89
C TYR A 292 -8.66 -22.89 2.01
N ALA A 293 -7.64 -22.11 2.33
CA ALA A 293 -6.42 -22.04 1.53
C ALA A 293 -5.14 -21.82 2.37
N PRO A 294 -4.93 -22.53 3.51
CA PRO A 294 -3.80 -22.28 4.40
C PRO A 294 -2.44 -22.47 3.72
N GLU A 295 -2.32 -23.48 2.85
CA GLU A 295 -1.07 -23.71 2.12
C GLU A 295 -0.71 -22.55 1.20
N THR A 296 -1.71 -21.95 0.56
CA THR A 296 -1.51 -20.78 -0.31
C THR A 296 -1.12 -19.56 0.52
N LEU A 297 -1.63 -19.41 1.73
CA LEU A 297 -1.23 -18.36 2.66
C LEU A 297 0.25 -18.51 3.06
N HIS A 298 0.77 -19.73 3.19
CA HIS A 298 2.20 -19.96 3.44
C HIS A 298 3.09 -19.47 2.27
N TYR A 299 2.66 -19.54 1.01
CA TYR A 299 3.40 -18.93 -0.10
C TYR A 299 3.53 -17.43 0.05
N VAL A 300 2.50 -16.76 0.60
CA VAL A 300 2.58 -15.34 0.95
C VAL A 300 3.70 -15.09 1.95
N ALA A 301 3.84 -15.94 3.00
CA ALA A 301 4.92 -15.83 3.97
C ALA A 301 6.32 -15.98 3.33
N TYR A 302 6.52 -16.95 2.46
CA TYR A 302 7.81 -17.16 1.81
C TYR A 302 8.19 -16.01 0.87
N ILE A 303 7.25 -15.51 0.07
CA ILE A 303 7.46 -14.33 -0.80
C ILE A 303 7.80 -13.10 0.05
N ALA A 304 7.09 -12.91 1.14
CA ALA A 304 7.30 -11.78 2.04
C ALA A 304 8.63 -11.86 2.79
N ALA A 305 9.06 -13.04 3.26
CA ALA A 305 10.34 -13.24 3.91
C ALA A 305 11.51 -12.97 2.95
N PHE A 306 11.43 -13.48 1.71
CA PHE A 306 12.41 -13.17 0.68
C PHE A 306 12.47 -11.67 0.38
N THR A 307 11.31 -11.02 0.27
CA THR A 307 11.22 -9.57 0.03
C THR A 307 11.85 -8.78 1.17
N ALA A 308 11.57 -9.17 2.43
CA ALA A 308 12.13 -8.51 3.61
C ALA A 308 13.65 -8.61 3.64
N PHE A 309 14.21 -9.79 3.32
CA PHE A 309 15.65 -10.00 3.21
C PHE A 309 16.29 -9.16 2.10
N TYR A 310 15.72 -9.25 0.90
CA TYR A 310 16.19 -8.49 -0.27
C TYR A 310 16.23 -6.98 0.03
N ALA A 311 15.14 -6.44 0.57
CA ALA A 311 15.03 -5.03 0.87
C ALA A 311 16.02 -4.59 1.96
N ALA A 312 16.23 -5.39 3.01
CA ALA A 312 17.21 -5.12 4.06
C ALA A 312 18.64 -5.11 3.50
N ALA A 313 18.98 -6.06 2.61
CA ALA A 313 20.29 -6.12 1.96
C ALA A 313 20.56 -4.87 1.10
N VAL A 314 19.58 -4.43 0.32
CA VAL A 314 19.67 -3.21 -0.49
C VAL A 314 19.78 -1.95 0.39
N ALA A 315 18.99 -1.86 1.46
CA ALA A 315 19.01 -0.73 2.40
C ALA A 315 20.41 -0.51 3.04
N CYS A 316 21.18 -1.58 3.28
CA CYS A 316 22.53 -1.48 3.79
C CYS A 316 23.50 -0.71 2.87
N CYS A 317 23.22 -0.63 1.56
CA CYS A 317 24.14 -0.05 0.57
C CYS A 317 23.67 1.29 -0.02
N GLN A 318 22.40 1.69 0.13
CA GLN A 318 21.89 2.93 -0.45
C GLN A 318 22.54 4.19 0.14
N SER A 319 22.65 5.24 -0.70
CA SER A 319 23.22 6.55 -0.32
C SER A 319 22.16 7.62 -0.05
N ASP A 320 21.01 7.54 -0.70
CA ASP A 320 19.88 8.46 -0.55
C ASP A 320 19.06 8.12 0.70
N ILE A 321 18.85 9.12 1.59
CA ILE A 321 18.10 8.97 2.84
C ILE A 321 16.67 8.45 2.62
N LYS A 322 15.96 8.99 1.62
CA LYS A 322 14.59 8.58 1.31
C LYS A 322 14.55 7.15 0.75
N ARG A 323 15.52 6.77 -0.07
CA ARG A 323 15.62 5.41 -0.62
C ARG A 323 15.94 4.37 0.46
N VAL A 324 16.82 4.68 1.43
CA VAL A 324 17.04 3.80 2.59
C VAL A 324 15.74 3.57 3.34
N LEU A 325 14.96 4.63 3.61
CA LEU A 325 13.67 4.53 4.27
C LEU A 325 12.63 3.77 3.45
N ALA A 326 12.65 3.90 2.11
CA ALA A 326 11.77 3.14 1.22
C ALA A 326 12.05 1.63 1.28
N PHE A 327 13.31 1.21 1.15
CA PHE A 327 13.69 -0.20 1.31
C PHE A 327 13.42 -0.72 2.73
N SER A 328 13.62 0.11 3.73
CA SER A 328 13.21 -0.21 5.09
C SER A 328 11.70 -0.42 5.21
N THR A 329 10.86 0.33 4.47
CA THR A 329 9.41 0.10 4.42
C THR A 329 9.08 -1.24 3.79
N ILE A 330 9.66 -1.57 2.62
CA ILE A 330 9.48 -2.87 1.94
C ILE A 330 9.80 -4.02 2.91
N SER A 331 10.91 -3.89 3.65
CA SER A 331 11.30 -4.90 4.64
C SER A 331 10.28 -5.05 5.77
N GLN A 332 9.75 -3.94 6.32
CA GLN A 332 8.78 -4.00 7.42
C GLN A 332 7.39 -4.50 6.97
N ILE A 333 6.95 -4.14 5.77
CA ILE A 333 5.74 -4.73 5.17
C ILE A 333 5.93 -6.24 4.98
N GLY A 334 7.13 -6.67 4.59
CA GLY A 334 7.49 -8.09 4.55
C GLY A 334 7.30 -8.78 5.91
N PHE A 335 7.71 -8.15 7.03
CA PHE A 335 7.45 -8.68 8.38
C PHE A 335 5.95 -8.85 8.66
N MET A 336 5.11 -7.88 8.28
CA MET A 336 3.66 -7.96 8.50
C MET A 336 3.03 -9.10 7.70
N LEU A 337 3.40 -9.24 6.43
CA LEU A 337 2.87 -10.32 5.57
C LEU A 337 3.41 -11.69 5.97
N VAL A 338 4.66 -11.79 6.46
CA VAL A 338 5.18 -13.03 7.05
C VAL A 338 4.33 -13.40 8.27
N ALA A 339 4.05 -12.45 9.15
CA ALA A 339 3.25 -12.69 10.35
C ALA A 339 1.86 -13.26 10.02
N LEU A 340 1.15 -12.67 9.04
CA LEU A 340 -0.11 -13.20 8.56
C LEU A 340 0.06 -14.59 7.92
N GLY A 341 1.11 -14.77 7.14
CA GLY A 341 1.33 -15.97 6.34
C GLY A 341 1.83 -17.20 7.11
N VAL A 342 2.38 -17.03 8.32
CA VAL A 342 2.83 -18.15 9.17
C VAL A 342 1.75 -18.72 10.08
N CYS A 343 0.55 -18.14 10.05
CA CYS A 343 -0.58 -18.68 10.80
C CYS A 343 -0.99 -20.04 10.24
N MET A 344 -1.35 -20.98 11.12
CA MET A 344 -1.77 -22.33 10.78
C MET A 344 -3.14 -22.63 11.38
N PRO A 345 -4.00 -23.41 10.69
CA PRO A 345 -5.17 -23.98 11.33
C PRO A 345 -4.73 -25.02 12.38
N GLU A 346 -5.50 -25.16 13.44
CA GLU A 346 -5.23 -26.14 14.47
C GLU A 346 -5.37 -27.57 13.93
N LYS A 347 -4.44 -28.45 14.29
CA LYS A 347 -4.47 -29.86 13.86
C LYS A 347 -5.45 -30.63 14.72
N GLY A 348 -6.57 -31.03 14.17
CA GLY A 348 -7.29 -32.17 14.73
C GLY A 348 -8.81 -32.10 14.91
N GLU A 349 -9.46 -30.95 14.77
CA GLU A 349 -10.92 -30.90 14.82
C GLU A 349 -11.46 -30.36 13.48
N ALA A 350 -12.52 -31.03 13.00
CA ALA A 350 -13.33 -30.50 11.91
C ALA A 350 -13.81 -29.12 12.37
N MET A 351 -13.28 -28.08 11.69
CA MET A 351 -13.59 -26.69 12.02
C MET A 351 -15.10 -26.52 12.03
N THR A 352 -15.67 -26.51 13.23
CA THR A 352 -17.03 -25.99 13.41
C THR A 352 -16.97 -24.54 13.02
N VAL A 353 -17.65 -24.17 11.93
CA VAL A 353 -17.81 -22.82 11.44
C VAL A 353 -18.47 -21.98 12.53
N VAL A 354 -17.69 -21.49 13.46
CA VAL A 354 -18.11 -20.41 14.33
C VAL A 354 -17.66 -19.14 13.63
N ALA A 355 -18.62 -18.42 13.12
CA ALA A 355 -18.44 -17.12 12.51
C ALA A 355 -17.47 -16.27 13.35
N ASN A 356 -16.39 -15.77 12.75
CA ASN A 356 -15.39 -14.90 13.35
C ASN A 356 -14.44 -15.51 14.39
N THR A 357 -14.17 -16.78 14.40
CA THR A 357 -13.30 -17.38 15.41
C THR A 357 -11.81 -17.26 15.05
N THR A 358 -11.21 -16.17 15.45
CA THR A 358 -9.78 -16.16 15.82
C THR A 358 -9.56 -16.84 17.18
N ALA A 359 -10.62 -17.33 17.87
CA ALA A 359 -10.57 -17.96 19.19
C ALA A 359 -9.81 -19.28 19.20
N GLU A 360 -10.00 -20.11 18.19
CA GLU A 360 -9.31 -21.39 18.05
C GLU A 360 -7.82 -21.24 17.70
N TYR A 361 -7.36 -20.02 17.40
CA TYR A 361 -5.97 -19.70 17.13
C TYR A 361 -5.21 -19.17 18.35
N ALA A 362 -5.83 -19.17 19.53
CA ALA A 362 -5.25 -18.64 20.77
C ALA A 362 -4.00 -19.39 21.22
N ASP A 363 -3.83 -20.64 20.84
CA ASP A 363 -2.72 -21.50 21.25
C ASP A 363 -1.44 -21.34 20.39
N GLY A 364 -1.22 -20.15 19.85
CA GLY A 364 0.02 -19.79 19.16
C GLY A 364 -0.08 -19.69 17.64
N ASN A 365 -1.13 -20.23 17.01
CA ASN A 365 -1.26 -20.26 15.55
C ASN A 365 -1.88 -18.99 14.95
N GLY A 366 -2.67 -18.24 15.71
CA GLY A 366 -3.24 -16.94 15.32
C GLY A 366 -2.47 -15.73 15.80
N LEU A 367 -1.40 -15.91 16.55
CA LEU A 367 -0.55 -14.85 17.06
C LEU A 367 -0.03 -13.96 15.93
N GLY A 368 0.30 -14.54 14.79
CA GLY A 368 0.81 -13.81 13.62
C GLY A 368 -0.17 -12.77 13.09
N TYR A 369 -1.46 -13.03 13.08
CA TYR A 369 -2.48 -12.06 12.66
C TYR A 369 -2.48 -10.82 13.55
N MET A 370 -2.56 -11.02 14.86
CA MET A 370 -2.51 -9.93 15.85
C MET A 370 -1.20 -9.15 15.76
N ALA A 371 -0.07 -9.87 15.75
CA ALA A 371 1.27 -9.28 15.69
C ALA A 371 1.49 -8.47 14.41
N GLY A 372 1.00 -8.97 13.26
CA GLY A 372 1.06 -8.28 11.98
C GLY A 372 0.28 -6.98 11.99
N MET A 373 -0.96 -6.98 12.51
CA MET A 373 -1.79 -5.79 12.62
C MET A 373 -1.26 -4.80 13.67
N PHE A 374 -0.73 -5.29 14.79
CA PHE A 374 -0.07 -4.44 15.77
C PHE A 374 1.19 -3.78 15.20
N HIS A 375 1.98 -4.55 14.44
CA HIS A 375 3.16 -4.00 13.77
C HIS A 375 2.79 -2.95 12.73
N LEU A 376 1.67 -3.12 12.02
CA LEU A 376 1.15 -2.11 11.10
C LEU A 376 0.85 -0.78 11.83
N PHE A 377 0.17 -0.84 12.98
CA PHE A 377 -0.12 0.34 13.80
C PHE A 377 1.17 1.04 14.26
N THR A 378 2.10 0.30 14.88
CA THR A 378 3.35 0.87 15.40
C THR A 378 4.23 1.40 14.28
N HIS A 379 4.30 0.66 13.14
CA HIS A 379 5.03 1.05 11.94
C HIS A 379 4.54 2.39 11.39
N ALA A 380 3.24 2.60 11.33
CA ALA A 380 2.68 3.85 10.83
C ALA A 380 3.21 5.06 11.61
N MET A 381 3.33 4.96 12.94
CA MET A 381 3.78 6.04 13.81
C MET A 381 5.27 6.34 13.63
N PHE A 382 6.14 5.35 13.85
CA PHE A 382 7.58 5.61 13.76
C PHE A 382 8.05 5.84 12.32
N LYS A 383 7.37 5.28 11.32
CA LYS A 383 7.77 5.45 9.92
C LYS A 383 7.39 6.82 9.38
N ALA A 384 6.20 7.32 9.73
CA ALA A 384 5.84 8.71 9.42
C ALA A 384 6.84 9.67 10.06
N CYS A 385 7.21 9.46 11.33
CA CYS A 385 8.21 10.28 12.02
C CYS A 385 9.58 10.26 11.31
N LEU A 386 10.05 9.08 10.85
CA LEU A 386 11.32 8.95 10.12
C LEU A 386 11.29 9.70 8.78
N PHE A 387 10.22 9.58 8.00
CA PHE A 387 10.11 10.29 6.73
C PHE A 387 9.97 11.80 6.90
N LEU A 388 9.15 12.25 7.86
CA LEU A 388 9.02 13.68 8.15
C LEU A 388 10.35 14.25 8.70
N GLY A 389 11.05 13.48 9.55
CA GLY A 389 12.40 13.84 10.01
C GLY A 389 13.42 13.91 8.86
N ALA A 390 13.37 12.96 7.93
CA ALA A 390 14.17 13.04 6.70
C ALA A 390 13.84 14.29 5.89
N GLY A 391 12.56 14.70 5.83
CA GLY A 391 12.14 15.94 5.18
C GLY A 391 12.73 17.19 5.85
N CYS A 392 12.77 17.26 7.19
CA CYS A 392 13.42 18.33 7.93
C CYS A 392 14.92 18.42 7.58
N ILE A 393 15.60 17.26 7.53
CA ILE A 393 17.02 17.16 7.18
C ILE A 393 17.25 17.65 5.73
N ILE A 394 16.45 17.16 4.78
CA ILE A 394 16.57 17.57 3.38
C ILE A 394 16.30 19.06 3.22
N HIS A 395 15.35 19.62 3.96
CA HIS A 395 15.05 21.04 3.94
C HIS A 395 16.24 21.89 4.45
N ALA A 396 16.98 21.39 5.45
CA ALA A 396 18.12 22.06 6.03
C ALA A 396 19.39 21.96 5.16
N VAL A 397 19.62 20.82 4.47
CA VAL A 397 20.86 20.59 3.69
C VAL A 397 20.66 20.68 2.18
N HIS A 398 19.41 20.84 1.69
CA HIS A 398 19.01 20.90 0.29
C HIS A 398 19.49 19.71 -0.57
N SER A 399 19.68 18.53 0.05
CA SER A 399 20.09 17.31 -0.66
C SER A 399 19.55 16.05 0.02
N ASN A 400 19.24 15.03 -0.79
CA ASN A 400 18.85 13.68 -0.31
C ASN A 400 20.09 12.80 -0.03
N GLU A 401 21.26 13.15 -0.57
CA GLU A 401 22.45 12.31 -0.54
C GLU A 401 23.23 12.46 0.78
N LYS A 402 23.59 11.33 1.38
CA LYS A 402 24.31 11.24 2.65
C LYS A 402 25.64 12.03 2.69
N MET A 403 26.28 12.24 1.53
CA MET A 403 27.56 12.93 1.44
C MET A 403 27.48 14.42 1.80
N TYR A 404 26.27 15.01 1.74
CA TYR A 404 26.02 16.41 2.12
C TYR A 404 25.56 16.56 3.58
N MET A 405 25.57 15.48 4.36
CA MET A 405 25.12 15.41 5.74
C MET A 405 26.32 15.23 6.69
N GLY A 406 26.05 14.94 7.93
CA GLY A 406 27.03 14.68 8.99
C GLY A 406 27.05 15.77 10.05
N GLY A 407 27.21 15.37 11.33
CA GLY A 407 27.29 16.29 12.47
C GLY A 407 26.02 17.09 12.78
N LEU A 408 24.87 16.77 12.17
CA LEU A 408 23.65 17.57 12.24
C LEU A 408 22.99 17.64 13.62
N ARG A 409 23.36 16.78 14.56
CA ARG A 409 22.80 16.76 15.93
C ARG A 409 22.93 18.08 16.68
N LYS A 410 23.95 18.88 16.38
CA LYS A 410 24.18 20.20 17.01
C LYS A 410 23.22 21.25 16.51
N TYR A 411 22.85 21.16 15.23
CA TYR A 411 22.03 22.15 14.53
C TYR A 411 20.53 21.85 14.54
N MET A 412 20.18 20.54 14.69
CA MET A 412 18.81 20.06 14.60
C MET A 412 18.46 19.15 15.80
N PRO A 413 18.42 19.68 17.03
CA PRO A 413 18.24 18.83 18.23
C PRO A 413 16.88 18.17 18.30
N VAL A 414 15.77 18.81 17.93
CA VAL A 414 14.43 18.21 17.94
C VAL A 414 14.33 17.11 16.92
N THR A 415 14.74 17.37 15.68
CA THR A 415 14.77 16.37 14.60
C THR A 415 15.68 15.19 14.98
N HIS A 416 16.82 15.45 15.60
CA HIS A 416 17.74 14.41 16.06
C HIS A 416 17.10 13.43 17.06
N TRP A 417 16.47 13.94 18.12
CA TRP A 417 15.88 13.09 19.16
C TRP A 417 14.66 12.31 18.64
N THR A 418 13.79 12.94 17.87
CA THR A 418 12.60 12.26 17.29
C THR A 418 13.00 11.18 16.28
N PHE A 419 14.04 11.44 15.48
CA PHE A 419 14.60 10.45 14.56
C PHE A 419 15.25 9.27 15.31
N LEU A 420 15.98 9.54 16.39
CA LEU A 420 16.61 8.50 17.24
C LEU A 420 15.53 7.61 17.89
N ILE A 421 14.49 8.19 18.47
CA ILE A 421 13.35 7.44 19.06
C ILE A 421 12.76 6.49 18.02
N SER A 422 12.52 6.98 16.81
CA SER A 422 11.97 6.16 15.73
C SER A 422 12.96 5.09 15.23
N CYS A 423 14.26 5.36 15.24
CA CYS A 423 15.30 4.35 14.95
C CYS A 423 15.35 3.25 16.02
N LEU A 424 15.21 3.59 17.29
CA LEU A 424 15.14 2.63 18.38
C LEU A 424 13.88 1.76 18.27
N ALA A 425 12.73 2.39 17.94
CA ALA A 425 11.47 1.68 17.75
C ALA A 425 11.55 0.66 16.61
N ILE A 426 11.97 1.06 15.42
CA ILE A 426 12.06 0.16 14.27
C ILE A 426 13.11 -0.95 14.47
N SER A 427 14.13 -0.72 15.28
CA SER A 427 15.14 -1.71 15.62
C SER A 427 14.65 -2.77 16.62
N GLY A 428 13.52 -2.54 17.28
CA GLY A 428 12.96 -3.47 18.26
C GLY A 428 13.66 -3.40 19.61
N ILE A 429 14.01 -2.20 20.08
CA ILE A 429 14.57 -1.98 21.42
C ILE A 429 13.44 -1.92 22.44
N PRO A 430 13.57 -2.59 23.62
CA PRO A 430 12.56 -2.55 24.69
C PRO A 430 12.09 -1.15 25.05
N PHE A 431 10.85 -1.02 25.49
CA PHE A 431 10.13 0.21 25.81
C PHE A 431 9.77 1.10 24.61
N PHE A 432 10.10 0.71 23.37
CA PHE A 432 9.61 1.36 22.16
C PHE A 432 8.60 0.46 21.45
N SER A 433 7.64 1.07 20.76
CA SER A 433 6.47 0.38 20.19
C SER A 433 6.83 -0.77 19.25
N GLY A 434 7.91 -0.66 18.50
CA GLY A 434 8.36 -1.70 17.57
C GLY A 434 8.91 -2.96 18.25
N PHE A 435 9.32 -2.89 19.51
CA PHE A 435 9.73 -4.09 20.27
C PHE A 435 8.56 -5.04 20.45
N CYS A 436 7.47 -4.57 21.09
CA CYS A 436 6.32 -5.41 21.38
C CYS A 436 5.75 -6.08 20.13
N SER A 437 5.59 -5.32 19.03
CA SER A 437 5.01 -5.86 17.80
C SER A 437 5.95 -6.80 17.04
N LYS A 438 7.25 -6.50 16.99
CA LYS A 438 8.22 -7.31 16.24
C LYS A 438 8.56 -8.60 16.98
N ASP A 439 8.63 -8.55 18.30
CA ASP A 439 8.89 -9.74 19.12
C ASP A 439 7.79 -10.79 18.93
N GLU A 440 6.52 -10.38 18.96
CA GLU A 440 5.39 -11.27 18.70
C GLU A 440 5.42 -11.86 17.27
N ILE A 441 5.86 -11.09 16.27
CA ILE A 441 6.07 -11.64 14.91
C ILE A 441 7.14 -12.73 14.91
N LEU A 442 8.25 -12.51 15.63
CA LEU A 442 9.32 -13.50 15.70
C LEU A 442 8.85 -14.77 16.44
N VAL A 443 8.08 -14.63 17.52
CA VAL A 443 7.46 -15.77 18.20
C VAL A 443 6.57 -16.58 17.26
N ALA A 444 5.70 -15.91 16.49
CA ALA A 444 4.87 -16.57 15.48
C ALA A 444 5.71 -17.30 14.42
N CYS A 445 6.81 -16.69 13.96
CA CYS A 445 7.74 -17.32 13.02
C CYS A 445 8.42 -18.56 13.59
N TYR A 446 8.87 -18.52 14.86
CA TYR A 446 9.48 -19.69 15.51
C TYR A 446 8.46 -20.81 15.76
N ASN A 447 7.21 -20.48 16.08
CA ASN A 447 6.13 -21.45 16.23
C ASN A 447 5.83 -22.16 14.90
N PHE A 448 5.87 -21.42 13.77
CA PHE A 448 5.71 -22.00 12.44
C PHE A 448 6.87 -22.90 12.04
N SER A 449 8.10 -22.36 12.14
CA SER A 449 9.33 -23.08 11.79
C SER A 449 10.55 -22.42 12.42
N PRO A 450 11.46 -23.18 13.07
CA PRO A 450 12.72 -22.64 13.57
C PRO A 450 13.56 -21.95 12.48
N VAL A 451 13.50 -22.45 11.24
CA VAL A 451 14.23 -21.86 10.10
C VAL A 451 13.67 -20.49 9.77
N MET A 452 12.33 -20.35 9.72
CA MET A 452 11.68 -19.04 9.48
C MET A 452 12.02 -18.07 10.60
N GLY A 453 11.98 -18.50 11.86
CA GLY A 453 12.35 -17.69 13.01
C GLY A 453 13.78 -17.17 12.94
N VAL A 454 14.76 -18.02 12.59
CA VAL A 454 16.17 -17.64 12.42
C VAL A 454 16.35 -16.65 11.26
N ILE A 455 15.72 -16.89 10.11
CA ILE A 455 15.77 -15.97 8.96
C ILE A 455 15.23 -14.60 9.35
N MET A 456 14.05 -14.54 9.96
CA MET A 456 13.42 -13.28 10.32
C MET A 456 14.18 -12.55 11.43
N SER A 457 14.80 -13.27 12.37
CA SER A 457 15.70 -12.69 13.39
C SER A 457 16.95 -12.09 12.75
N GLY A 458 17.52 -12.73 11.74
CA GLY A 458 18.63 -12.19 10.95
C GLY A 458 18.25 -10.90 10.22
N ILE A 459 17.06 -10.85 9.61
CA ILE A 459 16.54 -9.64 8.93
C ILE A 459 16.29 -8.51 9.95
N ALA A 460 15.79 -8.84 11.15
CA ALA A 460 15.63 -7.86 12.23
C ALA A 460 16.96 -7.23 12.64
N THR A 461 18.02 -8.05 12.75
CA THR A 461 19.39 -7.57 12.99
C THR A 461 19.89 -6.64 11.89
N MET A 462 19.67 -7.00 10.63
CA MET A 462 20.00 -6.12 9.50
C MET A 462 19.21 -4.81 9.55
N THR A 463 17.96 -4.85 10.03
CA THR A 463 17.13 -3.63 10.22
C THR A 463 17.78 -2.68 11.21
N ALA A 464 18.20 -3.18 12.38
CA ALA A 464 18.90 -2.39 13.38
C ALA A 464 20.21 -1.81 12.82
N PHE A 465 20.96 -2.60 12.07
CA PHE A 465 22.21 -2.16 11.45
C PHE A 465 22.01 -1.03 10.45
N TYR A 466 21.14 -1.17 9.42
CA TYR A 466 21.02 -0.14 8.40
C TYR A 466 20.34 1.14 8.91
N MET A 467 19.42 1.04 9.88
CA MET A 467 18.81 2.23 10.48
C MET A 467 19.80 3.03 11.30
N PHE A 468 20.65 2.37 12.12
CA PHE A 468 21.69 3.06 12.88
C PHE A 468 22.86 3.50 12.00
N ARG A 469 23.18 2.78 10.92
CA ARG A 469 24.05 3.31 9.86
C ARG A 469 23.54 4.64 9.33
N LEU A 470 22.24 4.72 8.96
CA LEU A 470 21.63 5.96 8.48
C LEU A 470 21.70 7.06 9.53
N TYR A 471 21.34 6.75 10.78
CA TYR A 471 21.38 7.68 11.89
C TYR A 471 22.79 8.26 12.14
N TYR A 472 23.83 7.42 12.17
CA TYR A 472 25.19 7.88 12.41
C TYR A 472 25.72 8.74 11.25
N VAL A 473 25.46 8.36 10.03
CA VAL A 473 25.89 9.14 8.85
C VAL A 473 25.26 10.54 8.81
N ILE A 474 24.03 10.71 9.31
CA ILE A 474 23.31 12.00 9.31
C ILE A 474 23.75 12.87 10.51
N PHE A 475 23.68 12.31 11.72
CA PHE A 475 23.77 13.11 12.95
C PHE A 475 25.16 13.12 13.57
N TRP A 476 26.02 12.18 13.23
CA TRP A 476 27.38 12.04 13.72
C TRP A 476 28.38 12.22 12.56
N GLY A 477 29.63 11.85 12.79
CA GLY A 477 30.68 11.96 11.79
C GLY A 477 31.08 13.40 11.48
N LYS A 478 31.80 13.59 10.37
CA LYS A 478 32.32 14.87 9.93
C LYS A 478 31.22 15.72 9.30
N SER A 479 31.04 16.94 9.80
CA SER A 479 30.03 17.86 9.25
C SER A 479 30.43 18.35 7.86
N TYR A 480 29.56 18.15 6.88
CA TYR A 480 29.74 18.72 5.55
C TYR A 480 29.81 20.26 5.59
N TYR A 481 28.95 20.89 6.39
CA TYR A 481 28.93 22.33 6.57
C TYR A 481 30.25 22.86 7.12
N GLU A 482 30.75 22.31 8.25
CA GLU A 482 32.02 22.76 8.86
C GLU A 482 33.19 22.58 7.91
N THR A 483 33.18 21.55 7.04
CA THR A 483 34.25 21.28 6.07
C THR A 483 34.17 22.24 4.85
N ASN A 484 32.98 22.64 4.43
CA ASN A 484 32.74 23.40 3.20
C ASN A 484 32.21 24.82 3.46
N LYS A 485 32.30 25.31 4.68
CA LYS A 485 31.85 26.66 5.06
C LYS A 485 32.53 27.75 4.18
N ALA A 486 33.82 27.58 3.92
CA ALA A 486 34.60 28.50 3.05
C ALA A 486 34.13 28.46 1.59
N ASN A 487 33.48 27.37 1.16
CA ASN A 487 32.97 27.20 -0.20
C ASN A 487 31.48 27.60 -0.33
N GLY A 488 30.91 28.29 0.66
CA GLY A 488 29.54 28.79 0.61
C GLY A 488 28.46 27.75 0.96
N ALA A 489 28.77 26.68 1.72
CA ALA A 489 27.77 25.73 2.21
C ALA A 489 26.80 26.44 3.16
N HIS A 490 25.51 26.16 3.01
CA HIS A 490 24.46 26.70 3.88
C HIS A 490 24.56 26.15 5.29
N GLU A 491 24.38 27.04 6.29
CA GLU A 491 24.33 26.63 7.69
C GLU A 491 23.03 25.85 7.95
N PRO A 492 23.11 24.58 8.39
CA PRO A 492 21.91 23.82 8.76
C PRO A 492 21.21 24.46 9.95
N HIS A 493 19.89 24.46 9.95
CA HIS A 493 19.07 25.00 11.03
C HIS A 493 17.90 24.06 11.32
N GLU A 494 17.35 24.16 12.54
CA GLU A 494 16.17 23.35 12.90
C GLU A 494 14.96 23.79 12.09
N ALA A 495 14.10 22.82 11.78
CA ALA A 495 12.88 23.08 11.04
C ALA A 495 11.88 23.90 11.88
N PRO A 496 11.00 24.71 11.25
CA PRO A 496 10.01 25.52 11.97
C PRO A 496 9.04 24.64 12.80
N ALA A 497 8.44 25.23 13.85
CA ALA A 497 7.56 24.55 14.79
C ALA A 497 6.42 23.76 14.13
N VAL A 498 5.88 24.25 13.01
CA VAL A 498 4.85 23.58 12.23
C VAL A 498 5.32 22.23 11.68
N MET A 499 6.62 22.09 11.41
CA MET A 499 7.21 20.83 10.93
C MET A 499 7.69 19.95 12.09
N THR A 500 8.22 20.52 13.18
CA THR A 500 8.71 19.74 14.33
C THR A 500 7.59 19.22 15.23
N PHE A 501 6.46 19.91 15.31
CA PHE A 501 5.30 19.45 16.10
C PHE A 501 4.81 18.04 15.72
N PRO A 502 4.58 17.70 14.42
CA PRO A 502 4.23 16.33 14.02
C PRO A 502 5.27 15.29 14.41
N LEU A 503 6.57 15.63 14.35
CA LEU A 503 7.63 14.70 14.75
C LEU A 503 7.55 14.36 16.24
N VAL A 504 7.39 15.40 17.07
CA VAL A 504 7.28 15.24 18.52
C VAL A 504 6.02 14.44 18.88
N PHE A 505 4.87 14.77 18.26
CA PHE A 505 3.61 14.08 18.49
C PHE A 505 3.71 12.57 18.17
N LEU A 506 4.24 12.22 17.00
CA LEU A 506 4.40 10.82 16.58
C LEU A 506 5.43 10.08 17.44
N SER A 507 6.49 10.76 17.88
CA SER A 507 7.48 10.19 18.79
C SER A 507 6.89 9.87 20.16
N ILE A 508 6.05 10.75 20.70
CA ILE A 508 5.36 10.51 21.98
C ILE A 508 4.47 9.28 21.87
N ILE A 509 3.66 9.15 20.82
CA ILE A 509 2.84 7.94 20.60
C ILE A 509 3.72 6.69 20.53
N THR A 510 4.83 6.77 19.79
CA THR A 510 5.78 5.65 19.65
C THR A 510 6.35 5.20 21.01
N VAL A 511 6.66 6.13 21.90
CA VAL A 511 7.17 5.79 23.26
C VAL A 511 6.03 5.30 24.15
N VAL A 512 4.89 6.01 24.17
CA VAL A 512 3.76 5.65 25.03
C VAL A 512 3.25 4.24 24.74
N VAL A 513 3.01 3.93 23.46
CA VAL A 513 2.56 2.59 23.04
C VAL A 513 3.62 1.53 23.40
N GLY A 514 4.90 1.85 23.26
CA GLY A 514 5.99 0.94 23.62
C GLY A 514 6.07 0.66 25.11
N VAL A 515 5.97 1.69 25.94
CA VAL A 515 5.98 1.55 27.41
C VAL A 515 4.75 0.78 27.90
N LEU A 516 3.55 1.18 27.45
CA LEU A 516 2.31 0.52 27.85
C LEU A 516 2.26 -0.95 27.42
N GLY A 517 2.73 -1.25 26.21
CA GLY A 517 2.82 -2.62 25.70
C GLY A 517 3.86 -3.47 26.45
N THR A 518 5.08 -2.93 26.68
CA THR A 518 6.14 -3.66 27.39
C THR A 518 5.77 -3.93 28.86
N LEU A 519 5.02 -3.03 29.49
CA LEU A 519 4.54 -3.19 30.86
C LEU A 519 3.23 -3.97 30.98
N HIS A 520 2.67 -4.47 29.86
CA HIS A 520 1.38 -5.16 29.82
C HIS A 520 0.21 -4.39 30.45
N ILE A 521 0.28 -3.03 30.39
CA ILE A 521 -0.82 -2.16 30.88
C ILE A 521 -1.93 -2.08 29.82
N PHE A 522 -1.56 -2.19 28.56
CA PHE A 522 -2.48 -2.10 27.42
C PHE A 522 -2.21 -3.22 26.43
N GLU A 523 -3.21 -4.09 26.29
CA GLU A 523 -3.14 -5.25 25.40
C GLU A 523 -3.77 -4.91 24.05
N PHE A 524 -2.95 -4.41 23.14
CA PHE A 524 -3.42 -4.05 21.78
C PHE A 524 -4.03 -5.25 21.05
N GLY A 525 -3.48 -6.44 21.24
CA GLY A 525 -3.99 -7.67 20.64
C GLY A 525 -5.45 -7.95 20.94
N SER A 526 -5.89 -7.63 22.14
CA SER A 526 -7.28 -7.79 22.55
C SER A 526 -8.24 -6.88 21.78
N LEU A 527 -7.80 -5.71 21.31
CA LEU A 527 -8.62 -4.81 20.50
C LEU A 527 -8.74 -5.25 19.05
N VAL A 528 -7.72 -5.89 18.52
CA VAL A 528 -7.65 -6.29 17.10
C VAL A 528 -8.28 -7.66 16.86
N SER A 529 -8.25 -8.57 17.84
CA SER A 529 -8.88 -9.86 17.72
C SER A 529 -10.41 -9.73 17.70
N ALA A 530 -11.05 -10.36 16.71
CA ALA A 530 -12.50 -10.30 16.57
C ALA A 530 -13.22 -10.90 17.79
N ASN A 531 -12.70 -11.98 18.36
CA ASN A 531 -13.28 -12.71 19.50
C ASN A 531 -12.77 -12.28 20.87
N GLY A 532 -11.98 -11.22 20.94
CA GLY A 532 -11.55 -10.63 22.20
C GLY A 532 -10.67 -11.50 23.09
N LEU A 533 -10.22 -12.64 22.60
CA LEU A 533 -9.17 -13.38 23.29
C LEU A 533 -7.93 -12.50 23.32
N ALA A 534 -7.51 -12.14 24.50
CA ALA A 534 -6.17 -11.65 24.72
C ALA A 534 -5.27 -12.78 24.24
N PHE A 535 -4.71 -12.67 23.05
CA PHE A 535 -3.60 -13.51 22.64
C PHE A 535 -2.57 -13.37 23.76
N GLY A 536 -2.33 -14.47 24.47
CA GLY A 536 -1.64 -14.48 25.72
C GLY A 536 -0.43 -13.58 25.68
N THR A 537 -0.54 -12.52 26.37
CA THR A 537 0.42 -11.43 26.48
C THR A 537 1.66 -11.84 27.29
N HIS A 538 1.89 -13.14 27.38
CA HIS A 538 3.09 -13.66 27.96
C HIS A 538 4.22 -13.47 26.96
N THR A 539 4.93 -12.35 27.11
CA THR A 539 6.20 -12.12 26.42
C THR A 539 7.05 -13.38 26.49
N ASN A 540 7.38 -13.96 25.35
CA ASN A 540 8.33 -15.06 25.34
C ASN A 540 9.73 -14.52 25.61
N TRP A 541 10.13 -14.49 26.90
CA TRP A 541 11.38 -13.88 27.34
C TRP A 541 12.61 -14.47 26.67
N THR A 542 12.54 -15.71 26.18
CA THR A 542 13.64 -16.32 25.42
C THR A 542 13.79 -15.64 24.05
N VAL A 543 12.71 -15.51 23.31
CA VAL A 543 12.71 -14.85 21.99
C VAL A 543 13.01 -13.37 22.15
N ALA A 544 12.36 -12.69 23.11
CA ALA A 544 12.58 -11.28 23.42
C ALA A 544 14.04 -10.98 23.82
N GLY A 545 14.65 -11.85 24.60
CA GLY A 545 16.07 -11.74 24.98
C GLY A 545 16.99 -11.90 23.77
N ILE A 546 16.76 -12.92 22.94
CA ILE A 546 17.55 -13.16 21.72
C ILE A 546 17.38 -11.99 20.73
N SER A 547 16.15 -11.55 20.46
CA SER A 547 15.88 -10.46 19.54
C SER A 547 16.52 -9.15 19.98
N THR A 548 16.46 -8.84 21.28
CA THR A 548 17.14 -7.66 21.87
C THR A 548 18.65 -7.73 21.73
N ILE A 549 19.27 -8.87 22.05
CA ILE A 549 20.72 -9.06 21.89
C ILE A 549 21.12 -8.86 20.43
N LEU A 550 20.40 -9.45 19.50
CA LEU A 550 20.66 -9.33 18.07
C LEU A 550 20.49 -7.89 17.56
N ALA A 551 19.48 -7.16 18.05
CA ALA A 551 19.29 -5.75 17.74
C ALA A 551 20.45 -4.90 18.27
N VAL A 552 20.89 -5.12 19.52
CA VAL A 552 22.03 -4.42 20.12
C VAL A 552 23.33 -4.75 19.37
N LEU A 553 23.54 -5.98 18.93
CA LEU A 553 24.68 -6.35 18.09
C LEU A 553 24.66 -5.62 16.75
N GLY A 554 23.50 -5.52 16.09
CA GLY A 554 23.34 -4.76 14.85
C GLY A 554 23.64 -3.28 15.04
N ILE A 555 23.14 -2.67 16.13
CA ILE A 555 23.44 -1.28 16.50
C ILE A 555 24.93 -1.11 16.82
N GLY A 556 25.52 -2.02 17.59
CA GLY A 556 26.94 -1.99 17.96
C GLY A 556 27.86 -2.04 16.73
N LEU A 557 27.53 -2.92 15.76
CA LEU A 557 28.23 -3.00 14.48
C LEU A 557 28.12 -1.70 13.69
N ALA A 558 26.93 -1.12 13.59
CA ALA A 558 26.72 0.17 12.92
C ALA A 558 27.48 1.29 13.62
N THR A 559 27.51 1.29 14.97
CA THR A 559 28.26 2.27 15.77
C THR A 559 29.76 2.17 15.49
N TYR A 560 30.29 0.96 15.50
CA TYR A 560 31.71 0.72 15.21
C TYR A 560 32.11 1.17 13.81
N MET A 561 31.25 0.94 12.82
CA MET A 561 31.57 1.24 11.42
C MET A 561 31.34 2.68 11.01
N TYR A 562 30.37 3.42 11.61
CA TYR A 562 29.86 4.68 11.06
C TYR A 562 29.80 5.86 12.03
N LYS A 563 30.08 5.68 13.34
CA LYS A 563 30.03 6.79 14.31
C LYS A 563 31.20 7.76 14.18
N GLY A 564 32.35 7.28 13.71
CA GLY A 564 33.56 8.07 13.53
C GLY A 564 33.47 9.08 12.38
N GLU A 565 34.42 9.99 12.31
CA GLU A 565 34.57 10.94 11.19
C GLU A 565 34.98 10.25 9.89
N GLU A 566 35.71 9.14 9.99
CA GLU A 566 36.10 8.27 8.88
C GLU A 566 35.42 6.90 9.01
N THR A 567 35.19 6.25 7.88
CA THR A 567 34.53 4.94 7.81
C THR A 567 35.44 3.86 7.22
N PRO A 568 36.65 3.63 7.82
CA PRO A 568 37.68 2.79 7.20
C PRO A 568 37.23 1.32 7.03
N VAL A 569 36.43 0.81 7.95
CA VAL A 569 35.92 -0.57 7.87
C VAL A 569 34.92 -0.73 6.73
N ALA A 570 34.01 0.24 6.57
CA ALA A 570 33.02 0.21 5.50
C ALA A 570 33.70 0.34 4.12
N ASP A 571 34.68 1.22 4.00
CA ASP A 571 35.44 1.43 2.76
C ASP A 571 36.29 0.19 2.43
N TYR A 572 36.91 -0.45 3.44
CA TYR A 572 37.64 -1.69 3.25
C TYR A 572 36.74 -2.80 2.73
N LEU A 573 35.56 -3.00 3.34
CA LEU A 573 34.60 -4.04 2.90
C LEU A 573 34.07 -3.76 1.48
N ALA A 574 33.77 -2.51 1.15
CA ALA A 574 33.35 -2.13 -0.19
C ALA A 574 34.43 -2.42 -1.25
N LYS A 575 35.71 -2.18 -0.92
CA LYS A 575 36.86 -2.50 -1.77
C LYS A 575 37.12 -4.00 -1.86
N LYS A 576 36.92 -4.76 -0.78
CA LYS A 576 37.15 -6.22 -0.73
C LYS A 576 36.08 -6.99 -1.50
N PHE A 577 34.81 -6.54 -1.46
CA PHE A 577 33.65 -7.17 -2.11
C PHE A 577 32.99 -6.27 -3.14
N PRO A 578 33.69 -5.77 -4.17
CA PRO A 578 33.18 -4.71 -5.05
C PRO A 578 32.00 -5.16 -5.91
N ARG A 579 31.94 -6.45 -6.30
CA ARG A 579 30.83 -6.99 -7.08
C ARG A 579 29.54 -7.06 -6.27
N LEU A 580 29.63 -7.54 -5.04
CA LEU A 580 28.47 -7.63 -4.13
C LEU A 580 27.97 -6.24 -3.74
N HIS A 581 28.87 -5.33 -3.36
CA HIS A 581 28.51 -3.95 -3.06
C HIS A 581 27.82 -3.26 -4.24
N ARG A 582 28.36 -3.40 -5.46
CA ARG A 582 27.76 -2.84 -6.67
C ARG A 582 26.41 -3.47 -6.99
N ALA A 583 26.26 -4.80 -6.82
CA ALA A 583 24.98 -5.48 -7.03
C ALA A 583 23.91 -4.97 -6.06
N ALA A 584 24.22 -4.90 -4.75
CA ALA A 584 23.30 -4.40 -3.75
C ALA A 584 22.96 -2.90 -3.96
N TYR A 585 23.95 -2.07 -4.31
CA TYR A 585 23.73 -0.67 -4.65
C TYR A 585 22.82 -0.49 -5.87
N ARG A 586 22.99 -1.35 -6.92
CA ARG A 586 22.15 -1.41 -8.11
C ARG A 586 20.89 -2.28 -7.93
N ARG A 587 20.45 -2.49 -6.68
CA ARG A 587 19.21 -3.23 -6.40
C ARG A 587 19.19 -4.63 -7.04
N PHE A 588 20.35 -5.30 -7.07
CA PHE A 588 20.58 -6.60 -7.73
C PHE A 588 20.12 -6.62 -9.20
N TYR A 589 20.25 -5.50 -9.90
CA TYR A 589 19.92 -5.33 -11.32
C TYR A 589 18.45 -5.61 -11.68
N MET A 590 17.54 -5.47 -10.72
CA MET A 590 16.11 -5.73 -10.96
C MET A 590 15.47 -4.73 -11.91
N ASP A 591 15.93 -3.48 -11.92
CA ASP A 591 15.47 -2.49 -12.91
C ASP A 591 15.86 -2.89 -14.32
N GLU A 592 17.10 -3.38 -14.51
CA GLU A 592 17.60 -3.88 -15.80
C GLU A 592 16.83 -5.12 -16.28
N VAL A 593 16.50 -6.05 -15.37
CA VAL A 593 15.67 -7.23 -15.68
C VAL A 593 14.29 -6.79 -16.18
N TRP A 594 13.63 -5.89 -15.47
CA TRP A 594 12.31 -5.39 -15.88
C TRP A 594 12.36 -4.59 -17.19
N MET A 595 13.42 -3.80 -17.42
CA MET A 595 13.62 -3.11 -18.70
C MET A 595 13.82 -4.12 -19.85
N PHE A 596 14.55 -5.21 -19.62
CA PHE A 596 14.68 -6.29 -20.60
C PHE A 596 13.32 -6.94 -20.89
N VAL A 597 12.55 -7.32 -19.86
CA VAL A 597 11.20 -7.90 -19.99
C VAL A 597 10.30 -6.96 -20.78
N THR A 598 10.26 -5.67 -20.42
CA THR A 598 9.40 -4.68 -21.07
C THR A 598 9.77 -4.47 -22.54
N HIS A 599 11.05 -4.21 -22.85
CA HIS A 599 11.45 -3.86 -24.21
C HIS A 599 11.60 -5.08 -25.13
N LYS A 600 12.16 -6.18 -24.62
CA LYS A 600 12.47 -7.35 -25.48
C LYS A 600 11.32 -8.34 -25.54
N ILE A 601 10.61 -8.57 -24.42
CA ILE A 601 9.51 -9.54 -24.39
C ILE A 601 8.19 -8.84 -24.71
N ILE A 602 7.76 -7.86 -23.91
CA ILE A 602 6.43 -7.26 -24.07
C ILE A 602 6.35 -6.47 -25.37
N PHE A 603 7.25 -5.49 -25.59
CA PHE A 603 7.12 -4.62 -26.77
C PHE A 603 7.48 -5.36 -28.05
N ARG A 604 8.59 -6.09 -28.10
CA ARG A 604 9.04 -6.72 -29.34
C ARG A 604 8.26 -7.98 -29.68
N CYS A 605 7.98 -8.87 -28.70
CA CYS A 605 7.36 -10.17 -28.96
C CYS A 605 5.84 -10.17 -28.88
N ILE A 606 5.23 -9.20 -28.18
CA ILE A 606 3.77 -9.12 -27.99
C ILE A 606 3.20 -7.89 -28.69
N SER A 607 3.60 -6.67 -28.29
CA SER A 607 2.96 -5.44 -28.78
C SER A 607 3.22 -5.20 -30.27
N THR A 608 4.43 -5.45 -30.77
CA THR A 608 4.74 -5.25 -32.19
C THR A 608 3.97 -6.19 -33.12
N PRO A 609 3.87 -7.52 -32.85
CA PRO A 609 3.01 -8.39 -33.65
C PRO A 609 1.52 -8.02 -33.60
N ILE A 610 1.01 -7.65 -32.43
CA ILE A 610 -0.39 -7.21 -32.29
C ILE A 610 -0.63 -5.94 -33.11
N ALA A 611 0.25 -4.94 -33.00
CA ALA A 611 0.15 -3.71 -33.77
C ALA A 611 0.30 -3.96 -35.29
N TRP A 612 1.11 -4.94 -35.69
CA TRP A 612 1.19 -5.36 -37.09
C TRP A 612 -0.12 -5.99 -37.56
N PHE A 613 -0.68 -6.91 -36.77
CA PHE A 613 -1.96 -7.56 -37.07
C PHE A 613 -3.08 -6.52 -37.19
N ASP A 614 -3.18 -5.59 -36.25
CA ASP A 614 -4.16 -4.52 -36.24
C ASP A 614 -4.10 -3.71 -37.54
N ARG A 615 -2.91 -3.19 -37.90
CA ARG A 615 -2.74 -2.36 -39.10
C ARG A 615 -2.92 -3.10 -40.42
N HIS A 616 -2.46 -4.36 -40.53
CA HIS A 616 -2.44 -5.07 -41.80
C HIS A 616 -3.66 -5.96 -42.01
N VAL A 617 -4.16 -6.55 -40.92
CA VAL A 617 -5.31 -7.46 -41.03
C VAL A 617 -6.61 -6.70 -40.73
N VAL A 618 -6.72 -6.04 -39.59
CA VAL A 618 -7.97 -5.36 -39.20
C VAL A 618 -8.22 -4.15 -40.10
N ASP A 619 -7.30 -3.16 -40.07
CA ASP A 619 -7.43 -1.96 -40.93
C ASP A 619 -7.41 -2.30 -42.42
N GLY A 620 -6.58 -3.29 -42.82
CA GLY A 620 -6.52 -3.80 -44.19
C GLY A 620 -7.84 -4.36 -44.65
N THR A 621 -8.52 -5.12 -43.79
CA THR A 621 -9.86 -5.66 -44.11
C THR A 621 -10.90 -4.57 -44.28
N PHE A 622 -10.95 -3.61 -43.35
CA PHE A 622 -11.88 -2.49 -43.47
C PHE A 622 -11.60 -1.61 -44.70
N ASN A 623 -10.33 -1.34 -45.01
CA ASN A 623 -9.93 -0.61 -46.19
C ASN A 623 -10.30 -1.37 -47.48
N PHE A 624 -10.13 -2.70 -47.50
CA PHE A 624 -10.54 -3.54 -48.61
C PHE A 624 -12.07 -3.53 -48.80
N MET A 625 -12.85 -3.61 -47.71
CA MET A 625 -14.32 -3.48 -47.77
C MET A 625 -14.75 -2.12 -48.30
N ALA A 626 -14.11 -1.03 -47.83
CA ALA A 626 -14.36 0.31 -48.29
C ALA A 626 -14.01 0.49 -49.78
N TRP A 627 -12.86 -0.05 -50.22
CA TRP A 627 -12.46 -0.08 -51.61
C TRP A 627 -13.47 -0.86 -52.46
N GLY A 628 -13.86 -2.06 -52.01
CA GLY A 628 -14.88 -2.87 -52.73
C GLY A 628 -16.21 -2.18 -52.85
N ALA A 629 -16.67 -1.48 -51.80
CA ALA A 629 -17.90 -0.68 -51.86
C ALA A 629 -17.78 0.48 -52.82
N ASN A 630 -16.65 1.18 -52.88
CA ASN A 630 -16.40 2.27 -53.83
C ASN A 630 -16.35 1.75 -55.27
N GLU A 631 -15.64 0.63 -55.53
CA GLU A 631 -15.53 0.01 -56.85
C GLU A 631 -16.88 -0.47 -57.35
N ALA A 632 -17.69 -1.10 -56.47
CA ALA A 632 -19.07 -1.47 -56.77
C ALA A 632 -19.92 -0.25 -57.08
N GLY A 633 -19.79 0.85 -56.33
CA GLY A 633 -20.45 2.10 -56.54
C GLY A 633 -20.10 2.75 -57.89
N GLU A 634 -18.82 2.77 -58.26
CA GLU A 634 -18.35 3.26 -59.55
C GLU A 634 -18.83 2.38 -60.71
N SER A 635 -18.88 1.06 -60.52
CA SER A 635 -19.40 0.11 -61.53
C SER A 635 -20.91 0.27 -61.77
N ILE A 636 -21.67 0.62 -60.74
CA ILE A 636 -23.12 0.84 -60.83
C ILE A 636 -23.43 2.24 -61.35
N ARG A 637 -22.56 3.23 -61.13
CA ARG A 637 -22.78 4.63 -61.53
C ARG A 637 -23.14 4.84 -63.01
N PRO A 638 -22.56 4.13 -64.01
CA PRO A 638 -22.95 4.25 -65.42
C PRO A 638 -24.40 3.83 -65.68
N TRP A 639 -25.01 3.01 -64.82
CA TRP A 639 -26.42 2.61 -64.97
C TRP A 639 -27.38 3.74 -64.60
N GLN A 640 -26.91 4.77 -63.91
CA GLN A 640 -27.69 6.01 -63.68
C GLN A 640 -27.48 7.00 -64.81
N SER A 641 -28.06 6.68 -65.99
CA SER A 641 -27.87 7.46 -67.17
C SER A 641 -28.63 8.83 -67.17
N GLY A 642 -29.54 9.08 -66.23
CA GLY A 642 -30.42 10.26 -66.20
C GLY A 642 -31.57 10.21 -67.19
N ASP A 643 -31.67 9.19 -68.04
CA ASP A 643 -32.74 9.03 -68.97
C ASP A 643 -33.94 8.29 -68.35
N VAL A 644 -35.03 9.01 -68.21
CA VAL A 644 -36.28 8.52 -67.61
C VAL A 644 -36.85 7.29 -68.38
N ARG A 645 -36.61 7.19 -69.69
CA ARG A 645 -37.04 6.03 -70.47
C ARG A 645 -36.30 4.75 -70.07
N GLN A 646 -35.04 4.87 -69.85
CA GLN A 646 -34.20 3.73 -69.41
C GLN A 646 -34.60 3.26 -67.99
N TYR A 647 -34.88 4.18 -67.09
CA TYR A 647 -35.36 3.82 -65.73
C TYR A 647 -36.75 3.16 -65.79
N ALA A 648 -37.67 3.63 -66.70
CA ALA A 648 -38.95 2.99 -66.84
C ALA A 648 -38.82 1.54 -67.36
N VAL A 649 -37.90 1.28 -68.30
CA VAL A 649 -37.60 -0.08 -68.77
C VAL A 649 -37.07 -0.95 -67.67
N TRP A 650 -36.07 -0.46 -66.87
CA TRP A 650 -35.52 -1.21 -65.74
C TRP A 650 -36.55 -1.51 -64.65
N PHE A 651 -37.42 -0.54 -64.35
CA PHE A 651 -38.52 -0.71 -63.41
C PHE A 651 -39.52 -1.78 -63.89
N LEU A 652 -39.93 -1.70 -65.16
CA LEU A 652 -40.82 -2.69 -65.71
C LEU A 652 -40.23 -4.09 -65.75
N THR A 653 -38.97 -4.21 -66.16
CA THR A 653 -38.23 -5.48 -66.19
C THR A 653 -38.06 -6.07 -64.83
N GLY A 654 -37.71 -5.23 -63.83
CA GLY A 654 -37.58 -5.65 -62.44
C GLY A 654 -38.91 -6.12 -61.85
N THR A 655 -39.97 -5.42 -62.11
CA THR A 655 -41.31 -5.80 -61.64
C THR A 655 -41.79 -7.11 -62.25
N VAL A 656 -41.54 -7.33 -63.54
CA VAL A 656 -41.90 -8.58 -64.24
C VAL A 656 -41.06 -9.73 -63.70
N ALA A 657 -39.74 -9.53 -63.51
CA ALA A 657 -38.86 -10.53 -62.95
C ALA A 657 -39.25 -10.92 -61.51
N LEU A 658 -39.56 -9.95 -60.65
CA LEU A 658 -40.00 -10.18 -59.28
C LEU A 658 -41.35 -10.92 -59.23
N THR A 659 -42.29 -10.55 -60.15
CA THR A 659 -43.55 -11.26 -60.26
C THR A 659 -43.39 -12.70 -60.71
N LEU A 660 -42.49 -12.96 -61.64
CA LEU A 660 -42.18 -14.31 -62.11
C LEU A 660 -41.49 -15.14 -60.96
N ILE A 661 -40.58 -14.55 -60.25
CA ILE A 661 -39.94 -15.22 -59.10
C ILE A 661 -40.98 -15.57 -58.02
N LEU A 662 -41.88 -14.65 -57.71
CA LEU A 662 -42.96 -14.88 -56.77
C LEU A 662 -43.96 -15.96 -57.25
N LEU A 663 -44.30 -15.98 -58.54
CA LEU A 663 -45.16 -17.03 -59.15
C LEU A 663 -44.48 -18.40 -59.16
N CYS A 664 -43.14 -18.46 -59.27
CA CYS A 664 -42.40 -19.72 -59.22
C CYS A 664 -42.11 -20.19 -57.77
N ALA A 665 -42.16 -19.32 -56.79
CA ALA A 665 -41.95 -19.60 -55.38
C ALA A 665 -43.23 -19.95 -54.60
N LEU A 666 -44.37 -19.59 -55.14
CA LEU A 666 -45.73 -20.01 -54.72
C LEU A 666 -46.14 -21.30 -55.44
#